data_2c03fe11c73c9f9d2f65b028a6b2a3ce
#
_entry.id   2c03fe11c73c9f9d2f65b028a6b2a3ce
#
_cell.length_a   1.000
_cell.length_b   1.000
_cell.length_c   1.000
_cell.angle_alpha   90.00
_cell.angle_beta   90.00
_cell.angle_gamma   90.00
#
_symmetry.space_group_name_H-M   'P 1'
#
loop_
_entity.id
_entity.type
_entity.pdbx_description
1 polymer ?
#
loop_
_entity_poly.entity_id
_entity_poly.type
_entity_poly.pdbx_seq_one_letter_code
_entity_poly.pdbx_strand_id
1 'polypeptide(L)'
;MSAEVEEDHRPSPSSIASFSSFEGEKSIRAFSLNPSFDDSESLSSRHTEDPPDFFDPNYANDITWLEDDSPYPEVRSAVANYDDQSMPINTLRAWVLGILWAIIIPGVNEFYYFRYPSIMVTGIVAQLISFPLGRAWARWIPQWKVFGMALNPGMFTIKEHVLITIMAGVGAQSAYATEIIAVQRVWYKQNFNFGYQWMLVMSTQLIGFSVGGLARRLLVAPASMIWPNTLVLCALFNTLHSQSYAGIGRHDGLSRERFFAYAFVSAAVWYIVPGYLFQALSYHSGMGFSLLSFDWNQIAFIGSPLATPWWAEANVIVGFLVFYWFLAPLVYFTNVWCSQYMPISALGPYDNTGKRRPYNLTRILNADSTFDLQAYKDYSPLFLSATFAISYGLAFASITATIVHAILYFRKPIAVHLHRSLAEQPDIHARLMSKYPPVPQWWYAGILVVTFTFSCLCIKLYPTQMTIWALFVALCIALVYLIPVGMIQAITNRQVGLNVITELVVGYMLPGRPVAMMMFKTWGYITMSQAMIFTSDFKLGHYMKIPPRPMFWCQVVATVVAGTVQLGVENWMFANIPLICTPAQKDMSGFTCPNTEVFATASVVFGVIGPTLQFSKGQLYYPLLFFFIIGAVCPLAVWLLTKRYPNSWLNYVNLMFTGVGLIPPASAVNYVPWAMIGFLSQYVIRRRYFPFWAKYNCNLDVLSAALDAGTAISTLLVYFILQYPRNGAIGRDTIQQWWGNTVFKNTADWHSAPLRVVPPGDRFGYVWHCLFFGEICSAAPHSV
;
A
#
# COMPACT_ATOMS: atom_id res chain seq x y z
N MET A 1 -63.03 -16.28 4.76
CA MET A 1 -62.54 -15.16 3.92
C MET A 1 -61.38 -14.54 4.67
N SER A 2 -60.21 -15.02 4.39
CA SER A 2 -58.95 -14.63 4.98
C SER A 2 -58.24 -13.71 3.99
N ALA A 3 -57.95 -12.47 4.39
CA ALA A 3 -57.09 -11.56 3.67
C ALA A 3 -55.64 -11.86 4.05
N GLU A 4 -54.86 -12.24 3.07
CA GLU A 4 -53.41 -12.34 3.19
C GLU A 4 -52.84 -10.92 3.25
N VAL A 5 -52.02 -10.70 4.27
CA VAL A 5 -51.22 -9.49 4.41
C VAL A 5 -49.90 -9.76 3.67
N GLU A 6 -49.64 -9.10 2.59
CA GLU A 6 -48.35 -9.08 1.90
C GLU A 6 -47.35 -8.33 2.77
N GLU A 7 -46.36 -9.06 3.30
CA GLU A 7 -45.21 -8.49 4.02
C GLU A 7 -44.30 -7.77 3.02
N ASP A 8 -44.21 -6.47 3.18
CA ASP A 8 -43.29 -5.58 2.46
C ASP A 8 -41.85 -5.91 2.86
N HIS A 9 -41.14 -6.69 2.05
CA HIS A 9 -39.74 -7.03 2.24
C HIS A 9 -38.83 -5.83 1.96
N ARG A 10 -38.68 -4.95 2.93
CA ARG A 10 -37.57 -4.01 2.94
C ARG A 10 -36.27 -4.79 3.17
N PRO A 11 -35.21 -4.55 2.39
CA PRO A 11 -33.94 -5.19 2.64
C PRO A 11 -33.40 -4.74 4.00
N SER A 12 -33.12 -5.69 4.86
CA SER A 12 -32.51 -5.48 6.16
C SER A 12 -31.15 -4.77 6.03
N PRO A 13 -30.65 -4.09 7.04
CA PRO A 13 -29.33 -3.40 7.06
C PRO A 13 -28.13 -4.28 6.67
N SER A 14 -28.33 -5.59 6.49
CA SER A 14 -27.33 -6.55 6.05
C SER A 14 -26.82 -6.33 4.61
N SER A 15 -27.52 -5.57 3.77
CA SER A 15 -27.10 -5.34 2.38
C SER A 15 -25.92 -4.38 2.23
N ILE A 16 -25.63 -3.57 3.25
CA ILE A 16 -24.51 -2.61 3.23
C ILE A 16 -23.16 -3.29 3.52
N ALA A 17 -23.18 -4.42 4.19
CA ALA A 17 -21.97 -5.16 4.51
C ALA A 17 -21.51 -6.13 3.41
N SER A 18 -22.30 -6.32 2.36
CA SER A 18 -21.99 -7.23 1.26
C SER A 18 -21.31 -6.55 0.08
N PHE A 19 -20.16 -5.92 0.31
CA PHE A 19 -19.17 -5.68 -0.74
C PHE A 19 -18.69 -7.00 -1.41
N SER A 20 -19.31 -8.12 -1.10
CA SER A 20 -18.85 -9.46 -1.47
C SER A 20 -19.59 -10.13 -2.59
N SER A 21 -20.69 -9.58 -3.08
CA SER A 21 -21.38 -10.21 -4.20
C SER A 21 -21.56 -9.20 -5.34
N PHE A 22 -20.60 -9.15 -6.22
CA PHE A 22 -20.84 -8.73 -7.58
C PHE A 22 -21.75 -9.78 -8.23
N GLU A 23 -23.04 -9.73 -7.93
CA GLU A 23 -24.07 -10.31 -8.79
C GLU A 23 -24.18 -9.41 -10.03
N GLY A 24 -23.15 -9.42 -10.87
CA GLY A 24 -23.03 -8.53 -12.02
C GLY A 24 -23.95 -8.86 -13.19
N GLU A 25 -24.80 -9.87 -13.09
CA GLU A 25 -25.72 -10.20 -14.19
C GLU A 25 -27.19 -9.98 -13.88
N LYS A 26 -27.61 -9.97 -12.62
CA LYS A 26 -29.03 -9.78 -12.28
C LYS A 26 -29.46 -8.32 -12.04
N SER A 27 -28.56 -7.45 -11.61
CA SER A 27 -28.92 -6.05 -11.37
C SER A 27 -29.12 -5.23 -12.66
N ILE A 28 -28.57 -5.68 -13.80
CA ILE A 28 -28.74 -4.97 -15.09
C ILE A 28 -30.10 -5.24 -15.74
N ARG A 29 -30.80 -6.33 -15.39
CA ARG A 29 -32.14 -6.62 -15.92
C ARG A 29 -33.28 -5.97 -15.18
N ALA A 30 -33.08 -5.45 -13.97
CA ALA A 30 -34.13 -4.83 -13.17
C ALA A 30 -34.47 -3.38 -13.56
N PHE A 31 -33.68 -2.75 -14.44
CA PHE A 31 -33.83 -1.33 -14.78
C PHE A 31 -34.59 -1.05 -16.11
N SER A 32 -35.32 -2.01 -16.67
CA SER A 32 -36.05 -1.80 -17.93
C SER A 32 -37.56 -1.90 -17.81
N LEU A 33 -38.16 -1.72 -16.66
CA LEU A 33 -39.63 -1.73 -16.53
C LEU A 33 -40.10 -0.43 -15.89
N ASN A 34 -40.80 0.38 -16.69
CA ASN A 34 -41.66 1.48 -16.23
C ASN A 34 -42.75 0.93 -15.30
N PRO A 35 -42.87 1.37 -14.06
CA PRO A 35 -44.11 1.25 -13.33
C PRO A 35 -44.84 2.57 -13.43
N SER A 36 -46.03 2.52 -14.01
CA SER A 36 -47.08 3.54 -13.80
C SER A 36 -47.51 3.46 -12.35
N PHE A 37 -47.20 4.45 -11.55
CA PHE A 37 -47.73 4.62 -10.20
C PHE A 37 -48.86 5.65 -10.25
N ASP A 38 -50.11 5.17 -10.18
CA ASP A 38 -51.24 5.87 -9.62
C ASP A 38 -51.41 5.35 -8.20
N ASP A 39 -51.04 6.15 -7.21
CA ASP A 39 -51.58 6.05 -5.84
C ASP A 39 -51.18 7.29 -5.02
N SER A 40 -52.07 8.24 -4.97
CA SER A 40 -51.99 9.46 -4.16
C SER A 40 -52.75 9.32 -2.85
N GLU A 41 -52.51 8.26 -2.06
CA GLU A 41 -53.10 8.20 -0.72
C GLU A 41 -52.13 7.60 0.29
N SER A 42 -51.94 8.33 1.40
CA SER A 42 -51.35 7.91 2.70
C SER A 42 -49.89 8.30 2.99
N LEU A 43 -49.47 9.51 2.69
CA LEU A 43 -48.14 10.03 3.12
C LEU A 43 -48.13 10.76 4.47
N SER A 44 -49.27 10.84 5.19
CA SER A 44 -49.36 11.66 6.40
C SER A 44 -49.16 10.95 7.75
N SER A 45 -48.89 9.64 7.78
CA SER A 45 -48.85 8.90 9.03
C SER A 45 -47.52 8.24 9.39
N ARG A 46 -46.43 8.53 8.65
CA ARG A 46 -45.12 7.90 8.92
C ARG A 46 -44.11 8.75 9.70
N HIS A 47 -44.54 9.78 10.40
CA HIS A 47 -43.64 10.69 11.13
C HIS A 47 -43.30 10.29 12.55
N THR A 48 -43.51 9.07 12.97
CA THR A 48 -43.22 8.62 14.36
C THR A 48 -42.34 7.36 14.44
N GLU A 49 -41.63 7.00 13.38
CA GLU A 49 -40.59 5.97 13.52
C GLU A 49 -39.28 6.59 14.03
N ASP A 50 -38.69 5.98 15.03
CA ASP A 50 -37.38 6.36 15.55
C ASP A 50 -36.35 6.46 14.42
N PRO A 51 -35.45 7.46 14.41
CA PRO A 51 -34.47 7.58 13.35
C PRO A 51 -33.62 6.30 13.29
N PRO A 52 -33.36 5.79 12.09
CA PRO A 52 -32.59 4.56 11.94
C PRO A 52 -31.23 4.69 12.61
N ASP A 53 -30.80 3.61 13.29
CA ASP A 53 -29.49 3.51 13.96
C ASP A 53 -28.29 3.75 13.01
N PHE A 54 -28.55 3.87 11.71
CA PHE A 54 -27.57 4.10 10.66
C PHE A 54 -27.61 5.56 10.19
N PHE A 55 -26.44 6.23 10.22
CA PHE A 55 -26.32 7.59 9.68
C PHE A 55 -26.27 7.54 8.14
N ASP A 56 -27.37 7.97 7.51
CA ASP A 56 -27.42 8.29 6.08
C ASP A 56 -27.35 9.83 5.91
N PRO A 57 -26.34 10.36 5.21
CA PRO A 57 -26.21 11.81 5.00
C PRO A 57 -27.37 12.40 4.21
N ASN A 58 -28.15 11.58 3.48
CA ASN A 58 -29.26 11.98 2.63
C ASN A 58 -30.64 11.76 3.28
N TYR A 59 -30.70 11.15 4.47
CA TYR A 59 -31.96 10.76 5.12
C TYR A 59 -33.02 11.87 5.18
N ALA A 60 -32.60 13.10 5.47
CA ALA A 60 -33.52 14.25 5.52
C ALA A 60 -34.04 14.67 4.15
N ASN A 61 -33.39 14.26 3.07
CA ASN A 61 -33.72 14.65 1.69
C ASN A 61 -34.38 13.50 0.90
N ASP A 62 -34.34 12.27 1.40
CA ASP A 62 -34.89 11.08 0.73
C ASP A 62 -36.41 11.09 0.60
N ILE A 63 -37.11 11.96 1.35
CA ILE A 63 -38.57 12.09 1.31
C ILE A 63 -39.04 12.70 -0.02
N THR A 64 -38.17 13.34 -0.78
CA THR A 64 -38.58 14.12 -1.93
C THR A 64 -38.12 13.62 -3.30
N TRP A 65 -37.00 12.87 -3.46
CA TRP A 65 -36.48 12.66 -4.84
C TRP A 65 -35.51 11.49 -4.98
N LEU A 66 -36.00 10.29 -5.18
CA LEU A 66 -35.25 9.13 -5.67
C LEU A 66 -34.67 9.34 -7.10
N GLU A 67 -35.16 10.34 -7.84
CA GLU A 67 -34.76 10.56 -9.23
C GLU A 67 -33.44 11.31 -9.41
N ASP A 68 -32.92 11.99 -8.38
CA ASP A 68 -31.77 12.90 -8.48
C ASP A 68 -30.56 12.51 -7.61
N ASP A 69 -30.35 11.21 -7.39
CA ASP A 69 -29.21 10.72 -6.63
C ASP A 69 -28.26 9.87 -7.49
N SER A 70 -27.13 9.45 -6.89
CA SER A 70 -26.18 8.56 -7.58
C SER A 70 -26.83 7.21 -7.92
N PRO A 71 -26.54 6.63 -9.10
CA PRO A 71 -27.04 5.30 -9.45
C PRO A 71 -26.46 4.17 -8.59
N TYR A 72 -25.41 4.44 -7.79
CA TYR A 72 -24.70 3.46 -6.99
C TYR A 72 -25.09 3.55 -5.51
N PRO A 73 -25.69 2.49 -4.91
CA PRO A 73 -26.17 2.52 -3.53
C PRO A 73 -25.03 2.76 -2.51
N GLU A 74 -23.82 2.29 -2.81
CA GLU A 74 -22.64 2.51 -1.97
C GLU A 74 -22.25 3.99 -1.88
N VAL A 75 -22.43 4.73 -2.98
CA VAL A 75 -22.18 6.17 -3.03
C VAL A 75 -23.27 6.93 -2.29
N ARG A 76 -24.54 6.54 -2.49
CA ARG A 76 -25.68 7.17 -1.79
C ARG A 76 -25.55 7.11 -0.28
N SER A 77 -25.13 5.96 0.26
CA SER A 77 -24.98 5.77 1.71
C SER A 77 -23.79 6.51 2.33
N ALA A 78 -22.79 6.89 1.54
CA ALA A 78 -21.55 7.47 2.06
C ALA A 78 -21.35 8.95 1.70
N VAL A 79 -22.05 9.47 0.68
CA VAL A 79 -21.78 10.79 0.10
C VAL A 79 -23.06 11.61 0.07
N ALA A 80 -23.03 12.81 0.65
CA ALA A 80 -24.16 13.74 0.62
C ALA A 80 -24.46 14.20 -0.81
N ASN A 81 -25.75 14.25 -1.17
CA ASN A 81 -26.24 14.69 -2.48
C ASN A 81 -26.47 16.22 -2.57
N TYR A 82 -26.06 16.98 -1.57
CA TYR A 82 -26.14 18.43 -1.51
C TYR A 82 -24.77 19.08 -1.34
N ASP A 83 -24.69 20.38 -1.60
CA ASP A 83 -23.46 21.17 -1.45
C ASP A 83 -23.76 22.57 -0.94
N ASP A 84 -23.05 22.98 0.10
CA ASP A 84 -23.02 24.35 0.58
C ASP A 84 -21.78 25.09 0.07
N GLN A 85 -21.97 25.97 -0.90
CA GLN A 85 -20.90 26.77 -1.50
C GLN A 85 -20.40 27.89 -0.59
N SER A 86 -21.15 28.26 0.45
CA SER A 86 -20.78 29.32 1.39
C SER A 86 -19.72 28.88 2.41
N MET A 87 -19.52 27.56 2.58
CA MET A 87 -18.55 27.05 3.53
C MET A 87 -17.12 27.51 3.19
N PRO A 88 -16.38 28.09 4.16
CA PRO A 88 -14.99 28.45 3.95
C PRO A 88 -14.11 27.20 3.77
N ILE A 89 -13.22 27.23 2.79
CA ILE A 89 -12.34 26.10 2.43
C ILE A 89 -10.87 26.52 2.49
N ASN A 90 -10.55 27.62 1.79
CA ASN A 90 -9.18 28.11 1.67
C ASN A 90 -8.85 29.05 2.84
N THR A 91 -8.76 28.47 4.05
CA THR A 91 -8.53 29.21 5.29
C THR A 91 -7.10 29.03 5.79
N LEU A 92 -6.58 30.01 6.54
CA LEU A 92 -5.26 29.91 7.16
C LEU A 92 -5.16 28.68 8.07
N ARG A 93 -6.24 28.37 8.82
CA ARG A 93 -6.34 27.19 9.67
C ARG A 93 -6.13 25.89 8.89
N ALA A 94 -6.83 25.72 7.73
CA ALA A 94 -6.69 24.54 6.90
C ALA A 94 -5.26 24.37 6.36
N TRP A 95 -4.62 25.44 5.95
CA TRP A 95 -3.25 25.41 5.46
C TRP A 95 -2.24 25.10 6.56
N VAL A 96 -2.34 25.73 7.72
CA VAL A 96 -1.42 25.48 8.84
C VAL A 96 -1.52 24.05 9.34
N LEU A 97 -2.72 23.55 9.58
CA LEU A 97 -2.92 22.16 10.02
C LEU A 97 -2.54 21.17 8.91
N GLY A 98 -2.86 21.47 7.65
CA GLY A 98 -2.51 20.62 6.53
C GLY A 98 -1.00 20.51 6.31
N ILE A 99 -0.28 21.62 6.37
CA ILE A 99 1.20 21.63 6.26
C ILE A 99 1.83 20.93 7.47
N LEU A 100 1.30 21.14 8.67
CA LEU A 100 1.78 20.45 9.88
C LEU A 100 1.73 18.92 9.69
N TRP A 101 0.61 18.40 9.19
CA TRP A 101 0.49 16.97 8.90
C TRP A 101 1.34 16.52 7.71
N ALA A 102 1.50 17.36 6.68
CA ALA A 102 2.40 17.10 5.57
C ALA A 102 3.89 17.09 5.96
N ILE A 103 4.23 17.55 7.19
CA ILE A 103 5.55 17.41 7.80
C ILE A 103 5.62 16.17 8.69
N ILE A 104 4.66 16.02 9.61
CA ILE A 104 4.70 14.98 10.66
C ILE A 104 4.58 13.57 10.05
N ILE A 105 3.56 13.32 9.23
CA ILE A 105 3.30 11.97 8.71
C ILE A 105 4.44 11.47 7.81
N PRO A 106 4.88 12.20 6.77
CA PRO A 106 5.98 11.73 5.96
C PRO A 106 7.29 11.60 6.72
N GLY A 107 7.54 12.48 7.69
CA GLY A 107 8.73 12.37 8.54
C GLY A 107 8.74 11.12 9.41
N VAL A 108 7.63 10.79 10.03
CA VAL A 108 7.46 9.56 10.84
C VAL A 108 7.54 8.32 9.97
N ASN A 109 6.84 8.31 8.84
CA ASN A 109 6.81 7.15 7.95
C ASN A 109 8.18 6.89 7.32
N GLU A 110 8.91 7.92 6.89
CA GLU A 110 10.26 7.77 6.37
C GLU A 110 11.24 7.24 7.43
N PHE A 111 11.13 7.74 8.66
CA PHE A 111 11.95 7.24 9.78
C PHE A 111 11.73 5.75 10.02
N TYR A 112 10.48 5.25 9.96
CA TYR A 112 10.18 3.83 10.17
C TYR A 112 10.35 2.97 8.93
N TYR A 113 10.43 3.55 7.76
CA TYR A 113 10.61 2.83 6.52
C TYR A 113 11.88 1.98 6.51
N PHE A 114 12.95 2.51 7.08
CA PHE A 114 14.25 1.83 7.20
C PHE A 114 14.36 0.89 8.40
N ARG A 115 13.35 0.81 9.24
CA ARG A 115 13.33 -0.06 10.42
C ARG A 115 12.52 -1.33 10.15
N TYR A 116 12.91 -2.44 10.81
CA TYR A 116 12.07 -3.64 10.84
C TYR A 116 11.48 -3.85 12.24
N PRO A 117 10.16 -4.09 12.37
CA PRO A 117 9.12 -3.96 11.34
C PRO A 117 8.89 -2.49 10.96
N SER A 118 8.57 -2.25 9.69
CA SER A 118 8.19 -0.91 9.23
C SER A 118 6.79 -0.55 9.70
N ILE A 119 6.59 0.70 10.11
CA ILE A 119 5.30 1.23 10.55
C ILE A 119 4.87 2.30 9.57
N MET A 120 3.60 2.31 9.20
CA MET A 120 3.04 3.33 8.31
C MET A 120 1.84 4.00 8.95
N VAL A 121 1.94 5.29 9.22
CA VAL A 121 0.84 6.13 9.69
C VAL A 121 0.04 6.61 8.49
N THR A 122 -1.24 6.32 8.46
CA THR A 122 -2.13 6.67 7.34
C THR A 122 -2.80 8.03 7.52
N GLY A 123 -3.37 8.59 6.44
CA GLY A 123 -4.12 9.84 6.47
C GLY A 123 -5.36 9.81 7.39
N ILE A 124 -5.89 8.63 7.72
CA ILE A 124 -7.01 8.48 8.68
C ILE A 124 -6.63 8.98 10.08
N VAL A 125 -5.39 8.80 10.49
CA VAL A 125 -4.89 9.33 11.77
C VAL A 125 -4.96 10.86 11.78
N ALA A 126 -4.51 11.51 10.72
CA ALA A 126 -4.62 12.95 10.58
C ALA A 126 -6.09 13.40 10.56
N GLN A 127 -6.97 12.69 9.86
CA GLN A 127 -8.40 12.96 9.82
C GLN A 127 -9.01 12.95 11.23
N LEU A 128 -8.72 11.93 12.04
CA LEU A 128 -9.27 11.81 13.40
C LEU A 128 -8.73 12.87 14.35
N ILE A 129 -7.44 13.16 14.31
CA ILE A 129 -6.80 14.13 15.21
C ILE A 129 -7.07 15.58 14.79
N SER A 130 -7.19 15.85 13.48
CA SER A 130 -7.48 17.20 12.98
C SER A 130 -8.86 17.70 13.40
N PHE A 131 -9.83 16.81 13.63
CA PHE A 131 -11.17 17.21 14.05
C PHE A 131 -11.18 17.92 15.40
N PRO A 132 -10.69 17.33 16.52
CA PRO A 132 -10.59 18.03 17.78
C PRO A 132 -9.66 19.25 17.72
N LEU A 133 -8.54 19.20 16.96
CA LEU A 133 -7.65 20.33 16.81
C LEU A 133 -8.32 21.52 16.08
N GLY A 134 -9.05 21.26 15.00
CA GLY A 134 -9.78 22.28 14.27
C GLY A 134 -10.89 22.95 15.11
N ARG A 135 -11.59 22.16 15.94
CA ARG A 135 -12.58 22.65 16.89
C ARG A 135 -11.94 23.46 18.04
N ALA A 136 -10.79 23.01 18.54
CA ALA A 136 -10.02 23.73 19.56
C ALA A 136 -9.53 25.07 19.01
N TRP A 137 -9.03 25.09 17.76
CA TRP A 137 -8.65 26.32 17.06
C TRP A 137 -9.82 27.30 16.95
N ALA A 138 -11.00 26.81 16.50
CA ALA A 138 -12.20 27.62 16.37
C ALA A 138 -12.64 28.24 17.73
N ARG A 139 -12.40 27.54 18.84
CA ARG A 139 -12.83 27.99 20.19
C ARG A 139 -11.83 28.93 20.86
N TRP A 140 -10.54 28.68 20.71
CA TRP A 140 -9.51 29.35 21.52
C TRP A 140 -8.81 30.49 20.79
N ILE A 141 -8.75 30.44 19.44
CA ILE A 141 -8.06 31.48 18.68
C ILE A 141 -9.01 32.61 18.33
N PRO A 142 -8.62 33.89 18.55
CA PRO A 142 -9.45 35.03 18.27
C PRO A 142 -9.66 35.25 16.75
N GLN A 143 -10.76 35.93 16.41
CA GLN A 143 -11.16 36.22 15.03
C GLN A 143 -10.38 37.44 14.43
N TRP A 144 -9.07 37.42 14.55
CA TRP A 144 -8.22 38.47 13.98
C TRP A 144 -7.97 38.22 12.48
N LYS A 145 -7.67 39.29 11.77
CA LYS A 145 -7.21 39.22 10.38
C LYS A 145 -5.71 39.47 10.32
N VAL A 146 -4.97 38.52 9.74
CA VAL A 146 -3.52 38.60 9.52
C VAL A 146 -3.28 38.56 8.01
N PHE A 147 -2.61 39.60 7.47
CA PHE A 147 -2.39 39.77 6.02
C PHE A 147 -3.68 39.66 5.17
N GLY A 148 -4.80 40.17 5.68
CA GLY A 148 -6.08 40.11 4.96
C GLY A 148 -6.84 38.78 5.09
N MET A 149 -6.24 37.75 5.64
CA MET A 149 -6.87 36.45 5.90
C MET A 149 -7.38 36.35 7.34
N ALA A 150 -8.57 35.79 7.53
CA ALA A 150 -9.09 35.52 8.87
C ALA A 150 -8.28 34.41 9.54
N LEU A 151 -7.70 34.67 10.71
CA LEU A 151 -6.98 33.70 11.51
C LEU A 151 -7.92 32.59 12.02
N ASN A 152 -9.14 32.98 12.39
CA ASN A 152 -10.21 32.09 12.78
C ASN A 152 -11.47 32.44 11.99
N PRO A 153 -11.82 31.66 10.96
CA PRO A 153 -13.01 31.91 10.14
C PRO A 153 -14.35 31.48 10.83
N GLY A 154 -14.28 31.03 12.09
CA GLY A 154 -15.43 30.56 12.85
C GLY A 154 -15.44 29.02 13.00
N MET A 155 -16.62 28.39 12.86
CA MET A 155 -16.76 26.95 13.05
C MET A 155 -15.87 26.15 12.09
N PHE A 156 -15.36 25.01 12.57
CA PHE A 156 -14.54 24.11 11.76
C PHE A 156 -15.42 23.35 10.76
N THR A 157 -15.20 23.57 9.47
CA THR A 157 -16.05 23.01 8.41
C THR A 157 -15.54 21.66 7.91
N ILE A 158 -16.47 20.85 7.37
CA ILE A 158 -16.12 19.57 6.76
C ILE A 158 -15.16 19.76 5.58
N LYS A 159 -15.32 20.82 4.79
CA LYS A 159 -14.48 21.10 3.62
C LYS A 159 -13.04 21.47 3.99
N GLU A 160 -12.82 22.24 5.07
CA GLU A 160 -11.49 22.46 5.63
C GLU A 160 -10.85 21.16 6.10
N HIS A 161 -11.62 20.33 6.78
CA HIS A 161 -11.16 19.04 7.29
C HIS A 161 -10.72 18.09 6.17
N VAL A 162 -11.48 18.01 5.08
CA VAL A 162 -11.10 17.23 3.88
C VAL A 162 -9.80 17.75 3.28
N LEU A 163 -9.63 19.07 3.17
CA LEU A 163 -8.41 19.65 2.62
C LEU A 163 -7.18 19.29 3.46
N ILE A 164 -7.29 19.36 4.79
CA ILE A 164 -6.23 18.95 5.73
C ILE A 164 -5.88 17.47 5.54
N THR A 165 -6.89 16.61 5.42
CA THR A 165 -6.66 15.16 5.26
C THR A 165 -6.02 14.82 3.92
N ILE A 166 -6.39 15.51 2.85
CA ILE A 166 -5.74 15.36 1.53
C ILE A 166 -4.26 15.74 1.63
N MET A 167 -3.92 16.88 2.26
CA MET A 167 -2.53 17.28 2.45
C MET A 167 -1.73 16.26 3.29
N ALA A 168 -2.35 15.68 4.30
CA ALA A 168 -1.77 14.61 5.12
C ALA A 168 -1.57 13.32 4.33
N GLY A 169 -2.55 12.94 3.50
CA GLY A 169 -2.56 11.71 2.71
C GLY A 169 -1.49 11.69 1.62
N VAL A 170 -1.21 12.83 1.00
CA VAL A 170 -0.19 12.98 -0.06
C VAL A 170 1.20 12.52 0.42
N GLY A 171 1.56 12.81 1.66
CA GLY A 171 2.85 12.43 2.24
C GLY A 171 2.86 11.12 3.00
N ALA A 172 1.73 10.42 3.09
CA ALA A 172 1.62 9.23 3.92
C ALA A 172 2.46 8.05 3.40
N GLN A 173 2.71 7.97 2.10
CA GLN A 173 3.63 6.99 1.53
C GLN A 173 5.02 7.59 1.32
N SER A 174 6.07 6.81 1.62
CA SER A 174 7.44 7.22 1.33
C SER A 174 7.63 7.43 -0.17
N ALA A 175 8.36 8.49 -0.52
CA ALA A 175 8.74 8.73 -1.91
C ALA A 175 9.71 7.62 -2.36
N TYR A 176 9.32 6.82 -3.33
CA TYR A 176 10.12 5.66 -3.75
C TYR A 176 11.54 6.02 -4.24
N ALA A 177 11.76 7.29 -4.56
CA ALA A 177 13.10 7.79 -4.91
C ALA A 177 14.08 7.79 -3.73
N THR A 178 13.59 7.83 -2.46
CA THR A 178 14.46 7.70 -1.27
C THR A 178 15.10 6.31 -1.21
N GLU A 179 14.40 5.26 -1.65
CA GLU A 179 15.02 3.93 -1.78
C GLU A 179 16.20 3.93 -2.77
N ILE A 180 16.08 4.63 -3.90
CA ILE A 180 17.20 4.74 -4.86
C ILE A 180 18.39 5.38 -4.19
N ILE A 181 18.18 6.48 -3.46
CA ILE A 181 19.24 7.23 -2.77
C ILE A 181 19.90 6.35 -1.72
N ALA A 182 19.12 5.62 -0.91
CA ALA A 182 19.63 4.70 0.08
C ALA A 182 20.45 3.57 -0.55
N VAL A 183 19.97 2.96 -1.65
CA VAL A 183 20.72 1.90 -2.36
C VAL A 183 22.01 2.45 -2.98
N GLN A 184 21.97 3.64 -3.59
CA GLN A 184 23.16 4.29 -4.12
C GLN A 184 24.22 4.49 -3.03
N ARG A 185 23.82 4.95 -1.83
CA ARG A 185 24.73 5.17 -0.70
C ARG A 185 25.29 3.90 -0.12
N VAL A 186 24.44 2.92 0.17
CA VAL A 186 24.82 1.72 0.93
C VAL A 186 25.49 0.67 0.06
N TRP A 187 24.91 0.35 -1.10
CA TRP A 187 25.38 -0.76 -1.95
C TRP A 187 26.32 -0.31 -3.06
N TYR A 188 26.05 0.83 -3.71
CA TYR A 188 26.88 1.33 -4.83
C TYR A 188 27.92 2.38 -4.41
N LYS A 189 27.94 2.79 -3.11
CA LYS A 189 28.87 3.79 -2.56
C LYS A 189 28.85 5.12 -3.30
N GLN A 190 27.74 5.45 -3.93
CA GLN A 190 27.52 6.72 -4.63
C GLN A 190 26.78 7.69 -3.70
N ASN A 191 27.36 8.85 -3.44
CA ASN A 191 26.74 9.89 -2.62
C ASN A 191 26.66 11.18 -3.44
N PHE A 192 25.47 11.46 -3.97
CA PHE A 192 25.21 12.67 -4.73
C PHE A 192 24.70 13.79 -3.83
N ASN A 193 24.82 15.03 -4.31
CA ASN A 193 24.42 16.22 -3.57
C ASN A 193 22.89 16.28 -3.37
N PHE A 194 22.46 17.13 -2.43
CA PHE A 194 21.04 17.33 -2.12
C PHE A 194 20.22 17.78 -3.34
N GLY A 195 20.81 18.55 -4.25
CA GLY A 195 20.13 18.99 -5.48
C GLY A 195 19.69 17.85 -6.38
N TYR A 196 20.54 16.81 -6.56
CA TYR A 196 20.17 15.58 -7.26
C TYR A 196 19.03 14.85 -6.57
N GLN A 197 19.17 14.64 -5.26
CA GLN A 197 18.18 13.91 -4.46
C GLN A 197 16.82 14.59 -4.52
N TRP A 198 16.79 15.92 -4.38
CA TRP A 198 15.57 16.70 -4.41
C TRP A 198 14.91 16.71 -5.79
N MET A 199 15.69 16.90 -6.86
CA MET A 199 15.15 16.83 -8.23
C MET A 199 14.61 15.46 -8.56
N LEU A 200 15.24 14.38 -8.10
CA LEU A 200 14.80 13.00 -8.32
C LEU A 200 13.47 12.74 -7.60
N VAL A 201 13.37 13.10 -6.31
CA VAL A 201 12.12 12.96 -5.54
C VAL A 201 11.00 13.77 -6.16
N MET A 202 11.23 15.07 -6.44
CA MET A 202 10.21 15.94 -7.02
C MET A 202 9.74 15.45 -8.39
N SER A 203 10.66 14.98 -9.24
CA SER A 203 10.30 14.48 -10.56
C SER A 203 9.42 13.23 -10.47
N THR A 204 9.74 12.28 -9.60
CA THR A 204 8.97 11.03 -9.48
C THR A 204 7.59 11.25 -8.88
N GLN A 205 7.46 12.14 -7.90
CA GLN A 205 6.18 12.42 -7.24
C GLN A 205 5.25 13.28 -8.11
N LEU A 206 5.73 14.41 -8.62
CA LEU A 206 4.90 15.37 -9.35
C LEU A 206 4.59 14.96 -10.80
N ILE A 207 5.38 14.08 -11.44
CA ILE A 207 4.99 13.49 -12.73
C ILE A 207 3.71 12.66 -12.53
N GLY A 208 3.65 11.84 -11.48
CA GLY A 208 2.45 11.07 -11.15
C GLY A 208 1.23 11.97 -10.91
N PHE A 209 1.39 13.07 -10.17
CA PHE A 209 0.34 14.07 -9.98
C PHE A 209 -0.18 14.65 -11.31
N SER A 210 0.74 15.04 -12.17
CA SER A 210 0.39 15.65 -13.48
C SER A 210 -0.35 14.67 -14.36
N VAL A 211 0.11 13.43 -14.44
CA VAL A 211 -0.49 12.37 -15.25
C VAL A 211 -1.87 11.97 -14.70
N GLY A 212 -2.02 11.85 -13.37
CA GLY A 212 -3.31 11.63 -12.71
C GLY A 212 -4.31 12.76 -12.97
N GLY A 213 -3.83 14.01 -12.93
CA GLY A 213 -4.65 15.18 -13.23
C GLY A 213 -5.15 15.22 -14.68
N LEU A 214 -4.34 14.78 -15.65
CA LEU A 214 -4.75 14.66 -17.05
C LEU A 214 -5.78 13.52 -17.23
N ALA A 215 -5.62 12.39 -16.52
CA ALA A 215 -6.51 11.25 -16.57
C ALA A 215 -7.85 11.44 -15.81
N ARG A 216 -8.02 12.51 -15.02
CA ARG A 216 -9.20 12.74 -14.16
C ARG A 216 -10.54 12.67 -14.87
N ARG A 217 -10.60 13.02 -16.16
CA ARG A 217 -11.82 12.95 -16.96
C ARG A 217 -12.33 11.52 -17.12
N LEU A 218 -11.43 10.55 -17.15
CA LEU A 218 -11.74 9.13 -17.33
C LEU A 218 -11.86 8.37 -16.01
N LEU A 219 -11.10 8.77 -14.99
CA LEU A 219 -10.98 8.03 -13.73
C LEU A 219 -11.70 8.67 -12.54
N VAL A 220 -12.06 9.98 -12.62
CA VAL A 220 -12.72 10.69 -11.52
C VAL A 220 -14.14 11.10 -11.88
N ALA A 221 -14.35 11.72 -13.06
CA ALA A 221 -15.62 12.28 -13.45
C ALA A 221 -16.75 11.25 -13.59
N PRO A 222 -16.54 10.04 -14.17
CA PRO A 222 -17.63 9.08 -14.32
C PRO A 222 -18.15 8.56 -12.99
N ALA A 223 -19.48 8.42 -12.87
CA ALA A 223 -20.16 7.88 -11.69
C ALA A 223 -19.74 6.43 -11.42
N SER A 224 -19.47 5.66 -12.48
CA SER A 224 -19.02 4.27 -12.42
C SER A 224 -17.64 4.06 -11.78
N MET A 225 -16.84 5.09 -11.65
CA MET A 225 -15.54 5.07 -10.96
C MET A 225 -15.76 5.36 -9.47
N ILE A 226 -16.10 4.33 -8.70
CA ILE A 226 -16.60 4.45 -7.33
C ILE A 226 -15.48 4.76 -6.32
N TRP A 227 -14.30 4.15 -6.45
CA TRP A 227 -13.18 4.28 -5.51
C TRP A 227 -13.57 3.92 -4.07
N PRO A 228 -13.74 2.64 -3.74
CA PRO A 228 -14.30 2.20 -2.45
C PRO A 228 -13.58 2.75 -1.21
N ASN A 229 -12.25 2.81 -1.21
CA ASN A 229 -11.49 3.39 -0.09
C ASN A 229 -11.85 4.86 0.16
N THR A 230 -12.17 5.60 -0.89
CA THR A 230 -12.57 7.01 -0.77
C THR A 230 -13.92 7.16 -0.09
N LEU A 231 -14.84 6.20 -0.30
CA LEU A 231 -16.16 6.20 0.37
C LEU A 231 -16.02 6.01 1.89
N VAL A 232 -15.07 5.21 2.35
CA VAL A 232 -14.80 5.05 3.79
C VAL A 232 -14.40 6.38 4.42
N LEU A 233 -13.52 7.14 3.76
CA LEU A 233 -13.14 8.48 4.21
C LEU A 233 -14.33 9.44 4.21
N CYS A 234 -15.17 9.42 3.17
CA CYS A 234 -16.37 10.25 3.09
C CYS A 234 -17.34 9.94 4.24
N ALA A 235 -17.63 8.67 4.49
CA ALA A 235 -18.48 8.24 5.60
C ALA A 235 -17.96 8.70 6.96
N LEU A 236 -16.64 8.64 7.16
CA LEU A 236 -16.01 9.13 8.39
C LEU A 236 -16.14 10.65 8.53
N PHE A 237 -15.93 11.44 7.46
CA PHE A 237 -16.14 12.89 7.50
C PHE A 237 -17.59 13.25 7.83
N ASN A 238 -18.54 12.64 7.16
CA ASN A 238 -19.95 12.88 7.39
C ASN A 238 -20.33 12.54 8.84
N THR A 239 -19.82 11.44 9.37
CA THR A 239 -20.09 11.04 10.75
C THR A 239 -19.49 12.04 11.76
N LEU A 240 -18.23 12.47 11.56
CA LEU A 240 -17.58 13.41 12.48
C LEU A 240 -18.25 14.79 12.50
N HIS A 241 -18.80 15.25 11.38
CA HIS A 241 -19.42 16.56 11.25
C HIS A 241 -20.96 16.54 11.37
N SER A 242 -21.60 15.39 11.56
CA SER A 242 -23.05 15.32 11.73
C SER A 242 -23.53 15.96 13.03
N GLN A 243 -24.67 16.62 13.00
CA GLN A 243 -25.29 17.21 14.19
C GLN A 243 -25.73 16.13 15.20
N SER A 244 -26.17 14.99 14.73
CA SER A 244 -26.53 13.83 15.54
C SER A 244 -25.33 13.22 16.26
N TYR A 245 -24.12 13.37 15.73
CA TYR A 245 -22.89 12.94 16.41
C TYR A 245 -22.69 13.65 17.77
N ALA A 246 -23.04 14.91 17.86
CA ALA A 246 -23.01 15.65 19.13
C ALA A 246 -24.06 15.16 20.16
N GLY A 247 -25.14 14.50 19.69
CA GLY A 247 -26.22 13.92 20.50
C GLY A 247 -26.06 12.43 20.85
N ILE A 248 -25.46 11.65 19.97
CA ILE A 248 -25.26 10.20 20.13
C ILE A 248 -24.35 9.84 21.33
N GLY A 249 -23.52 10.76 21.80
CA GLY A 249 -22.72 10.58 23.01
C GLY A 249 -23.53 10.48 24.32
N ARG A 250 -24.87 10.57 24.27
CA ARG A 250 -25.76 10.48 25.45
C ARG A 250 -26.54 9.19 25.55
N HIS A 251 -26.63 8.39 24.50
CA HIS A 251 -27.34 7.12 24.49
C HIS A 251 -26.40 5.97 24.16
N ASP A 252 -25.95 5.22 25.11
CA ASP A 252 -25.32 3.89 25.04
C ASP A 252 -24.00 3.69 24.30
N GLY A 253 -23.06 4.66 24.24
CA GLY A 253 -21.74 4.34 23.68
C GLY A 253 -20.68 5.45 23.84
N LEU A 254 -19.41 5.05 23.83
CA LEU A 254 -18.28 5.95 23.73
C LEU A 254 -18.31 6.66 22.37
N SER A 255 -18.09 8.00 22.37
CA SER A 255 -17.90 8.71 21.10
C SER A 255 -16.66 8.17 20.37
N ARG A 256 -16.65 8.21 19.04
CA ARG A 256 -15.53 7.69 18.21
C ARG A 256 -14.20 8.34 18.59
N GLU A 257 -14.18 9.61 18.92
CA GLU A 257 -12.98 10.32 19.40
C GLU A 257 -12.45 9.73 20.72
N ARG A 258 -13.34 9.48 21.69
CA ARG A 258 -12.96 8.87 22.96
C ARG A 258 -12.52 7.43 22.77
N PHE A 259 -13.21 6.67 21.92
CA PHE A 259 -12.82 5.31 21.56
C PHE A 259 -11.42 5.29 20.91
N PHE A 260 -11.17 6.19 19.94
CA PHE A 260 -9.86 6.34 19.33
C PHE A 260 -8.80 6.68 20.38
N ALA A 261 -9.07 7.65 21.27
CA ALA A 261 -8.11 8.05 22.29
C ALA A 261 -7.78 6.90 23.25
N TYR A 262 -8.78 6.15 23.72
CA TYR A 262 -8.53 4.99 24.58
C TYR A 262 -7.77 3.87 23.86
N ALA A 263 -8.15 3.54 22.64
CA ALA A 263 -7.46 2.54 21.83
C ALA A 263 -6.01 2.96 21.54
N PHE A 264 -5.79 4.22 21.19
CA PHE A 264 -4.47 4.81 20.96
C PHE A 264 -3.56 4.70 22.18
N VAL A 265 -4.03 5.16 23.36
CA VAL A 265 -3.26 5.10 24.61
C VAL A 265 -2.99 3.65 25.00
N SER A 266 -4.00 2.77 24.88
CA SER A 266 -3.84 1.34 25.18
C SER A 266 -2.81 0.68 24.27
N ALA A 267 -2.83 0.99 22.98
CA ALA A 267 -1.85 0.49 22.01
C ALA A 267 -0.44 1.00 22.31
N ALA A 268 -0.31 2.29 22.63
CA ALA A 268 0.98 2.89 22.97
C ALA A 268 1.59 2.27 24.24
N VAL A 269 0.78 2.03 25.26
CA VAL A 269 1.24 1.36 26.50
C VAL A 269 1.55 -0.11 26.26
N TRP A 270 0.66 -0.83 25.54
CA TRP A 270 0.87 -2.24 25.25
C TRP A 270 2.13 -2.52 24.45
N TYR A 271 2.44 -1.66 23.45
CA TYR A 271 3.62 -1.84 22.59
C TYR A 271 4.94 -1.88 23.38
N ILE A 272 5.03 -1.20 24.52
CA ILE A 272 6.23 -1.23 25.35
C ILE A 272 6.61 -2.66 25.77
N VAL A 273 5.62 -3.54 25.93
CA VAL A 273 5.85 -4.94 26.32
C VAL A 273 6.46 -5.73 25.16
N PRO A 274 5.77 -6.00 24.02
CA PRO A 274 6.35 -6.81 22.95
C PRO A 274 7.44 -6.08 22.15
N GLY A 275 7.36 -4.76 22.04
CA GLY A 275 8.30 -3.98 21.24
C GLY A 275 9.63 -3.65 21.92
N TYR A 276 9.66 -3.64 23.27
CA TYR A 276 10.84 -3.21 24.01
C TYR A 276 11.21 -4.13 25.18
N LEU A 277 10.27 -4.40 26.10
CA LEU A 277 10.57 -5.16 27.32
C LEU A 277 10.73 -6.65 27.07
N PHE A 278 9.94 -7.24 26.16
CA PHE A 278 9.89 -8.67 25.91
C PHE A 278 9.74 -8.96 24.41
N GLN A 279 10.79 -8.74 23.64
CA GLN A 279 10.77 -8.87 22.19
C GLN A 279 10.52 -10.29 21.68
N ALA A 280 10.69 -11.33 22.52
CA ALA A 280 10.29 -12.69 22.17
C ALA A 280 8.78 -12.82 21.88
N LEU A 281 7.94 -11.89 22.33
CA LEU A 281 6.53 -11.81 21.99
C LEU A 281 6.26 -11.07 20.67
N SER A 282 7.25 -10.36 20.11
CA SER A 282 7.12 -9.65 18.85
C SER A 282 7.39 -10.55 17.65
N TYR A 283 8.64 -10.89 17.39
CA TYR A 283 9.00 -11.55 16.14
C TYR A 283 9.89 -12.79 16.27
N HIS A 284 10.41 -13.08 17.45
CA HIS A 284 11.22 -14.28 17.66
C HIS A 284 10.86 -14.93 18.98
N SER A 285 9.84 -15.74 18.98
CA SER A 285 9.51 -16.52 20.15
C SER A 285 10.42 -17.72 20.24
N GLY A 286 11.63 -17.59 20.77
CA GLY A 286 12.52 -18.72 21.06
C GLY A 286 11.88 -19.83 21.92
N MET A 287 10.59 -19.73 22.25
CA MET A 287 9.76 -20.72 22.95
C MET A 287 8.95 -21.60 21.99
N GLY A 288 9.16 -21.57 20.68
CA GLY A 288 8.39 -22.33 19.71
C GLY A 288 7.08 -21.67 19.25
N PHE A 289 6.79 -20.45 19.69
CA PHE A 289 5.63 -19.64 19.24
C PHE A 289 5.96 -18.73 18.05
N SER A 290 6.94 -19.07 17.25
CA SER A 290 7.39 -18.28 16.10
C SER A 290 6.33 -17.95 15.05
N LEU A 291 5.15 -18.55 15.14
CA LEU A 291 4.01 -18.29 14.27
C LEU A 291 3.06 -17.23 14.85
N LEU A 292 3.24 -16.82 16.09
CA LEU A 292 2.35 -15.88 16.78
C LEU A 292 3.12 -14.64 17.19
N SER A 293 2.58 -13.49 16.90
CA SER A 293 3.07 -12.20 17.38
C SER A 293 1.97 -11.47 18.14
N PHE A 294 2.35 -10.81 19.22
CA PHE A 294 1.50 -9.92 20.03
C PHE A 294 1.82 -8.45 19.77
N ASP A 295 2.69 -8.18 18.80
CA ASP A 295 3.05 -6.85 18.34
C ASP A 295 2.17 -6.47 17.14
N TRP A 296 1.40 -5.40 17.30
CA TRP A 296 0.53 -4.92 16.23
C TRP A 296 1.29 -4.58 14.96
N ASN A 297 2.52 -4.09 15.05
CA ASN A 297 3.33 -3.78 13.88
C ASN A 297 3.67 -5.02 13.04
N GLN A 298 3.87 -6.17 13.69
CA GLN A 298 4.06 -7.45 12.99
C GLN A 298 2.75 -7.97 12.39
N ILE A 299 1.64 -7.80 13.12
CA ILE A 299 0.31 -8.25 12.69
C ILE A 299 -0.17 -7.43 11.49
N ALA A 300 -0.02 -6.13 11.54
CA ALA A 300 -0.47 -5.21 10.48
C ALA A 300 0.57 -4.99 9.36
N PHE A 301 1.70 -5.71 9.38
CA PHE A 301 2.79 -5.52 8.42
C PHE A 301 2.38 -5.68 6.95
N ILE A 302 1.47 -6.63 6.67
CA ILE A 302 0.94 -6.88 5.32
C ILE A 302 -0.39 -6.16 5.04
N GLY A 303 -0.76 -5.25 5.91
CA GLY A 303 -2.03 -4.51 5.90
C GLY A 303 -2.89 -4.82 7.12
N SER A 304 -3.90 -3.99 7.38
CA SER A 304 -4.76 -4.20 8.55
C SER A 304 -5.70 -5.41 8.35
N PRO A 305 -5.69 -6.40 9.24
CA PRO A 305 -6.63 -7.52 9.20
C PRO A 305 -8.05 -7.11 9.60
N LEU A 306 -8.22 -5.97 10.24
CA LEU A 306 -9.54 -5.46 10.64
C LEU A 306 -10.29 -4.81 9.49
N ALA A 307 -9.55 -4.26 8.50
CA ALA A 307 -10.12 -3.58 7.34
C ALA A 307 -10.24 -4.48 6.10
N THR A 308 -9.53 -5.62 6.07
CA THR A 308 -9.49 -6.51 4.89
C THR A 308 -10.71 -7.46 4.92
N PRO A 309 -11.52 -7.55 3.86
CA PRO A 309 -12.65 -8.47 3.81
C PRO A 309 -12.21 -9.94 3.85
N TRP A 310 -12.97 -10.79 4.54
CA TRP A 310 -12.65 -12.22 4.70
C TRP A 310 -12.39 -12.95 3.39
N TRP A 311 -13.16 -12.68 2.34
CA TRP A 311 -12.96 -13.34 1.04
C TRP A 311 -11.58 -13.05 0.42
N ALA A 312 -11.04 -11.85 0.65
CA ALA A 312 -9.70 -11.49 0.21
C ALA A 312 -8.64 -12.16 1.09
N GLU A 313 -8.83 -12.12 2.42
CA GLU A 313 -7.95 -12.80 3.37
C GLU A 313 -7.84 -14.29 3.10
N ALA A 314 -8.95 -14.97 2.87
CA ALA A 314 -8.98 -16.39 2.57
C ALA A 314 -8.13 -16.75 1.34
N ASN A 315 -8.21 -15.96 0.27
CA ASN A 315 -7.37 -16.17 -0.93
C ASN A 315 -5.88 -15.97 -0.63
N VAL A 316 -5.52 -14.94 0.14
CA VAL A 316 -4.13 -14.68 0.55
C VAL A 316 -3.60 -15.82 1.43
N ILE A 317 -4.41 -16.30 2.39
CA ILE A 317 -4.04 -17.41 3.29
C ILE A 317 -3.80 -18.69 2.47
N VAL A 318 -4.67 -19.02 1.51
CA VAL A 318 -4.45 -20.17 0.63
C VAL A 318 -3.17 -20.00 -0.18
N GLY A 319 -2.91 -18.81 -0.71
CA GLY A 319 -1.64 -18.51 -1.38
C GLY A 319 -0.44 -18.73 -0.47
N PHE A 320 -0.49 -18.25 0.78
CA PHE A 320 0.56 -18.46 1.76
C PHE A 320 0.81 -19.96 2.05
N LEU A 321 -0.25 -20.74 2.31
CA LEU A 321 -0.16 -22.18 2.56
C LEU A 321 0.46 -22.92 1.38
N VAL A 322 -0.01 -22.64 0.16
CA VAL A 322 0.46 -23.34 -1.05
C VAL A 322 1.91 -22.99 -1.40
N PHE A 323 2.26 -21.69 -1.39
CA PHE A 323 3.55 -21.26 -1.90
C PHE A 323 4.65 -21.24 -0.85
N TYR A 324 4.34 -20.89 0.40
CA TYR A 324 5.36 -20.74 1.45
C TYR A 324 5.40 -21.86 2.47
N TRP A 325 4.29 -22.55 2.74
CA TRP A 325 4.30 -23.72 3.63
C TRP A 325 4.41 -25.06 2.90
N PHE A 326 4.10 -25.11 1.61
CA PHE A 326 4.25 -26.33 0.82
C PHE A 326 5.37 -26.21 -0.22
N LEU A 327 5.29 -25.25 -1.17
CA LEU A 327 6.24 -25.17 -2.27
C LEU A 327 7.66 -24.75 -1.83
N ALA A 328 7.79 -23.76 -0.92
CA ALA A 328 9.11 -23.31 -0.48
C ALA A 328 9.90 -24.40 0.29
N PRO A 329 9.32 -25.14 1.27
CA PRO A 329 9.97 -26.30 1.85
C PRO A 329 10.27 -27.39 0.82
N LEU A 330 9.36 -27.67 -0.12
CA LEU A 330 9.60 -28.65 -1.18
C LEU A 330 10.86 -28.30 -1.99
N VAL A 331 10.94 -27.06 -2.50
CA VAL A 331 12.12 -26.54 -3.23
C VAL A 331 13.38 -26.62 -2.37
N TYR A 332 13.27 -26.27 -1.09
CA TYR A 332 14.40 -26.25 -0.17
C TYR A 332 14.95 -27.65 0.13
N PHE A 333 14.08 -28.57 0.55
CA PHE A 333 14.49 -29.94 0.93
C PHE A 333 14.86 -30.82 -0.27
N THR A 334 14.35 -30.52 -1.46
CA THR A 334 14.78 -31.17 -2.71
C THR A 334 16.05 -30.56 -3.32
N ASN A 335 16.60 -29.52 -2.68
CA ASN A 335 17.79 -28.81 -3.13
C ASN A 335 17.70 -28.20 -4.55
N VAL A 336 16.50 -27.84 -4.99
CA VAL A 336 16.33 -27.14 -6.26
C VAL A 336 17.02 -25.77 -6.15
N TRP A 337 17.74 -25.35 -7.20
CA TRP A 337 18.56 -24.14 -7.25
C TRP A 337 19.68 -24.09 -6.19
N CYS A 338 20.16 -25.24 -5.73
CA CYS A 338 21.17 -25.34 -4.64
C CYS A 338 20.72 -24.65 -3.34
N SER A 339 19.43 -24.62 -3.07
CA SER A 339 18.81 -23.84 -1.99
C SER A 339 19.24 -24.27 -0.58
N GLN A 340 19.69 -25.54 -0.37
CA GLN A 340 20.11 -26.02 0.93
C GLN A 340 21.42 -25.38 1.44
N TYR A 341 22.20 -24.77 0.56
CA TYR A 341 23.46 -24.08 0.92
C TYR A 341 23.24 -22.63 1.37
N MET A 342 22.01 -22.17 1.36
CA MET A 342 21.57 -20.84 1.76
C MET A 342 20.46 -20.94 2.81
N PRO A 343 20.14 -19.86 3.55
CA PRO A 343 18.93 -19.82 4.37
C PRO A 343 17.69 -20.02 3.49
N ILE A 344 16.66 -20.66 4.03
CA ILE A 344 15.39 -20.87 3.28
C ILE A 344 14.77 -19.53 2.86
N SER A 345 14.91 -18.50 3.70
CA SER A 345 14.43 -17.14 3.44
C SER A 345 15.55 -16.14 3.73
N ALA A 346 15.83 -15.26 2.78
CA ALA A 346 16.79 -14.18 2.91
C ALA A 346 16.41 -13.00 2.01
N LEU A 347 16.87 -11.80 2.39
CA LEU A 347 16.59 -10.55 1.66
C LEU A 347 17.59 -10.32 0.53
N GLY A 348 18.83 -10.77 0.69
CA GLY A 348 19.92 -10.56 -0.23
C GLY A 348 20.32 -11.80 -1.02
N PRO A 349 21.10 -11.63 -2.09
CA PRO A 349 21.67 -12.71 -2.86
C PRO A 349 22.94 -13.30 -2.21
N TYR A 350 23.32 -14.51 -2.61
CA TYR A 350 24.46 -15.25 -2.10
C TYR A 350 25.43 -15.67 -3.21
N ASP A 351 26.69 -15.87 -2.83
CA ASP A 351 27.72 -16.49 -3.66
C ASP A 351 27.79 -18.02 -3.43
N ASN A 352 28.58 -18.71 -4.22
CA ASN A 352 28.74 -20.16 -4.14
C ASN A 352 29.84 -20.64 -3.14
N THR A 353 30.37 -19.74 -2.31
CA THR A 353 31.42 -20.12 -1.34
C THR A 353 30.85 -20.72 -0.06
N GLY A 354 29.53 -20.66 0.15
CA GLY A 354 28.87 -21.13 1.38
C GLY A 354 29.24 -20.34 2.65
N LYS A 355 29.95 -19.25 2.52
CA LYS A 355 30.37 -18.38 3.65
C LYS A 355 29.26 -17.43 4.04
N ARG A 356 28.10 -17.82 4.42
CA ARG A 356 26.97 -17.00 5.02
C ARG A 356 27.08 -15.47 4.83
N ARG A 357 27.79 -15.01 3.81
CA ARG A 357 28.00 -13.59 3.51
C ARG A 357 27.13 -13.18 2.33
N PRO A 358 26.56 -11.99 2.35
CA PRO A 358 25.89 -11.44 1.19
C PRO A 358 26.82 -11.42 -0.03
N TYR A 359 26.25 -11.55 -1.21
CA TYR A 359 26.97 -11.46 -2.49
C TYR A 359 27.80 -10.17 -2.57
N ASN A 360 29.08 -10.27 -2.84
CA ASN A 360 29.96 -9.10 -2.89
C ASN A 360 29.91 -8.40 -4.25
N LEU A 361 29.07 -7.38 -4.33
CA LEU A 361 28.86 -6.59 -5.54
C LEU A 361 30.12 -5.87 -6.03
N THR A 362 30.99 -5.43 -5.13
CA THR A 362 32.19 -4.66 -5.52
C THR A 362 33.17 -5.48 -6.35
N ARG A 363 33.03 -6.82 -6.36
CA ARG A 363 33.87 -7.71 -7.16
C ARG A 363 33.45 -7.83 -8.62
N ILE A 364 32.20 -7.48 -8.93
CA ILE A 364 31.62 -7.64 -10.26
C ILE A 364 31.24 -6.33 -10.92
N LEU A 365 31.56 -5.22 -10.26
CA LEU A 365 31.31 -3.87 -10.75
C LEU A 365 32.62 -3.17 -11.09
N ASN A 366 32.61 -2.45 -12.19
CA ASN A 366 33.64 -1.48 -12.56
C ASN A 366 33.59 -0.25 -11.63
N ALA A 367 34.58 0.63 -11.73
CA ALA A 367 34.65 1.86 -10.93
C ALA A 367 33.46 2.81 -11.14
N ASP A 368 32.83 2.74 -12.30
CA ASP A 368 31.63 3.51 -12.67
C ASP A 368 30.31 2.80 -12.30
N SER A 369 30.37 1.75 -11.50
CA SER A 369 29.23 0.90 -11.09
C SER A 369 28.52 0.19 -12.24
N THR A 370 29.19 -0.02 -13.38
CA THR A 370 28.72 -0.91 -14.44
C THR A 370 29.16 -2.35 -14.22
N PHE A 371 28.44 -3.29 -14.84
CA PHE A 371 28.70 -4.71 -14.70
C PHE A 371 29.94 -5.16 -15.49
N ASP A 372 30.80 -5.93 -14.82
CA ASP A 372 31.93 -6.62 -15.43
C ASP A 372 31.60 -8.13 -15.59
N LEU A 373 31.39 -8.56 -16.82
CA LEU A 373 31.05 -9.95 -17.14
C LEU A 373 32.19 -10.93 -16.82
N GLN A 374 33.46 -10.52 -17.03
CA GLN A 374 34.57 -11.40 -16.77
C GLN A 374 34.75 -11.61 -15.25
N ALA A 375 34.74 -10.54 -14.51
CA ALA A 375 34.79 -10.60 -13.05
C ALA A 375 33.63 -11.42 -12.43
N TYR A 376 32.43 -11.36 -13.04
CA TYR A 376 31.29 -12.18 -12.62
C TYR A 376 31.55 -13.67 -12.86
N LYS A 377 32.09 -14.05 -14.04
CA LYS A 377 32.42 -15.45 -14.34
C LYS A 377 33.51 -16.00 -13.42
N ASP A 378 34.48 -15.17 -13.08
CA ASP A 378 35.61 -15.58 -12.22
C ASP A 378 35.22 -15.66 -10.74
N TYR A 379 34.21 -14.87 -10.32
CA TYR A 379 33.76 -14.81 -8.93
C TYR A 379 32.74 -15.90 -8.61
N SER A 380 31.48 -15.73 -9.01
CA SER A 380 30.38 -16.66 -8.69
C SER A 380 29.11 -16.30 -9.43
N PRO A 381 28.33 -17.29 -9.89
CA PRO A 381 26.93 -17.06 -10.20
C PRO A 381 26.18 -16.51 -8.99
N LEU A 382 25.08 -15.79 -9.24
CA LEU A 382 24.23 -15.25 -8.17
C LEU A 382 23.18 -16.28 -7.80
N PHE A 383 23.05 -16.56 -6.50
CA PHE A 383 22.05 -17.45 -5.93
C PHE A 383 21.05 -16.69 -5.07
N LEU A 384 19.77 -17.06 -5.15
CA LEU A 384 18.67 -16.52 -4.38
C LEU A 384 18.13 -17.58 -3.41
N SER A 385 17.69 -17.17 -2.22
CA SER A 385 16.99 -18.06 -1.30
C SER A 385 15.72 -18.64 -1.94
N ALA A 386 15.25 -19.80 -1.46
CA ALA A 386 14.09 -20.47 -2.00
C ALA A 386 12.85 -19.57 -2.01
N THR A 387 12.60 -18.86 -0.90
CA THR A 387 11.45 -17.94 -0.80
C THR A 387 11.58 -16.77 -1.76
N PHE A 388 12.79 -16.21 -1.96
CA PHE A 388 13.02 -15.08 -2.85
C PHE A 388 12.82 -15.47 -4.32
N ALA A 389 13.33 -16.64 -4.73
CA ALA A 389 13.13 -17.17 -6.09
C ALA A 389 11.63 -17.42 -6.38
N ILE A 390 10.90 -18.04 -5.42
CA ILE A 390 9.45 -18.23 -5.55
C ILE A 390 8.72 -16.90 -5.63
N SER A 391 9.12 -15.89 -4.88
CA SER A 391 8.51 -14.56 -4.91
C SER A 391 8.59 -13.90 -6.30
N TYR A 392 9.70 -14.07 -7.02
CA TYR A 392 9.77 -13.62 -8.43
C TYR A 392 8.82 -14.40 -9.34
N GLY A 393 8.74 -15.72 -9.17
CA GLY A 393 7.75 -16.53 -9.90
C GLY A 393 6.33 -16.06 -9.64
N LEU A 394 5.97 -15.80 -8.38
CA LEU A 394 4.66 -15.27 -8.01
C LEU A 394 4.40 -13.87 -8.56
N ALA A 395 5.42 -13.02 -8.62
CA ALA A 395 5.32 -11.72 -9.26
C ALA A 395 5.01 -11.85 -10.76
N PHE A 396 5.66 -12.77 -11.48
CA PHE A 396 5.32 -13.08 -12.88
C PHE A 396 3.89 -13.61 -13.03
N ALA A 397 3.48 -14.54 -12.15
CA ALA A 397 2.12 -15.08 -12.16
C ALA A 397 1.07 -14.02 -11.84
N SER A 398 1.33 -13.12 -10.90
CA SER A 398 0.37 -12.09 -10.48
C SER A 398 0.01 -11.13 -11.62
N ILE A 399 0.98 -10.79 -12.45
CA ILE A 399 0.80 -9.90 -13.60
C ILE A 399 -0.19 -10.53 -14.60
N THR A 400 0.10 -11.73 -15.06
CA THR A 400 -0.76 -12.41 -16.03
C THR A 400 -2.11 -12.80 -15.44
N ALA A 401 -2.13 -13.22 -14.16
CA ALA A 401 -3.36 -13.53 -13.46
C ALA A 401 -4.29 -12.31 -13.36
N THR A 402 -3.74 -11.14 -13.06
CA THR A 402 -4.54 -9.92 -12.92
C THR A 402 -5.08 -9.45 -14.29
N ILE A 403 -4.26 -9.51 -15.33
CA ILE A 403 -4.69 -9.16 -16.70
C ILE A 403 -5.80 -10.11 -17.18
N VAL A 404 -5.59 -11.42 -17.04
CA VAL A 404 -6.57 -12.44 -17.46
C VAL A 404 -7.86 -12.32 -16.65
N HIS A 405 -7.75 -12.14 -15.33
CA HIS A 405 -8.90 -11.90 -14.47
C HIS A 405 -9.70 -10.65 -14.90
N ALA A 406 -9.02 -9.54 -15.16
CA ALA A 406 -9.66 -8.33 -15.66
C ALA A 406 -10.41 -8.54 -16.99
N ILE A 407 -9.79 -9.25 -17.93
CA ILE A 407 -10.42 -9.57 -19.22
C ILE A 407 -11.63 -10.49 -19.06
N LEU A 408 -11.56 -11.50 -18.17
CA LEU A 408 -12.63 -12.47 -17.99
C LEU A 408 -13.84 -11.88 -17.24
N TYR A 409 -13.60 -11.17 -16.16
CA TYR A 409 -14.65 -10.69 -15.25
C TYR A 409 -15.07 -9.25 -15.52
N PHE A 410 -14.16 -8.38 -15.91
CA PHE A 410 -14.42 -6.94 -16.03
C PHE A 410 -14.47 -6.41 -17.47
N ARG A 411 -14.29 -7.25 -18.51
CA ARG A 411 -14.33 -6.79 -19.91
C ARG A 411 -15.61 -6.06 -20.28
N LYS A 412 -16.77 -6.59 -19.86
CA LYS A 412 -18.07 -5.95 -20.16
C LYS A 412 -18.25 -4.63 -19.41
N PRO A 413 -18.08 -4.57 -18.06
CA PRO A 413 -18.04 -3.32 -17.33
C PRO A 413 -17.03 -2.33 -17.91
N ILE A 414 -15.78 -2.74 -18.17
CA ILE A 414 -14.75 -1.85 -18.74
C ILE A 414 -15.21 -1.30 -20.11
N ALA A 415 -15.69 -2.15 -21.03
CA ALA A 415 -16.15 -1.71 -22.33
C ALA A 415 -17.38 -0.77 -22.23
N VAL A 416 -18.35 -1.10 -21.38
CA VAL A 416 -19.53 -0.27 -21.15
C VAL A 416 -19.12 1.07 -20.53
N HIS A 417 -18.23 1.06 -19.54
CA HIS A 417 -17.78 2.28 -18.88
C HIS A 417 -16.86 3.12 -19.77
N LEU A 418 -16.03 2.51 -20.60
CA LEU A 418 -15.23 3.23 -21.60
C LEU A 418 -16.14 3.92 -22.63
N HIS A 419 -17.19 3.24 -23.12
CA HIS A 419 -18.18 3.85 -24.00
C HIS A 419 -19.08 4.87 -23.29
N ARG A 420 -19.56 4.57 -22.08
CA ARG A 420 -20.42 5.46 -21.30
C ARG A 420 -19.67 6.64 -20.70
N SER A 421 -18.42 6.52 -20.30
CA SER A 421 -17.64 7.64 -19.75
C SER A 421 -17.49 8.81 -20.74
N LEU A 422 -17.67 8.55 -22.04
CA LEU A 422 -17.69 9.55 -23.09
C LEU A 422 -19.10 10.11 -23.37
N ALA A 423 -20.17 9.40 -22.96
CA ALA A 423 -21.57 9.70 -23.28
C ALA A 423 -22.50 9.72 -22.06
N GLU A 424 -22.00 9.45 -20.84
CA GLU A 424 -22.82 9.39 -19.62
C GLU A 424 -23.31 10.77 -19.22
N GLN A 425 -24.60 10.89 -18.91
CA GLN A 425 -25.12 12.12 -18.32
C GLN A 425 -24.45 12.34 -16.96
N PRO A 426 -24.06 13.60 -16.64
CA PRO A 426 -23.44 13.91 -15.36
C PRO A 426 -24.38 13.53 -14.21
N ASP A 427 -23.89 12.71 -13.28
CA ASP A 427 -24.60 12.41 -12.05
C ASP A 427 -24.75 13.67 -11.17
N ILE A 428 -25.49 13.57 -10.07
CA ILE A 428 -25.69 14.70 -9.16
C ILE A 428 -24.38 15.29 -8.68
N HIS A 429 -23.37 14.45 -8.36
CA HIS A 429 -22.08 14.93 -7.86
C HIS A 429 -21.32 15.69 -8.94
N ALA A 430 -21.34 15.23 -10.19
CA ALA A 430 -20.72 15.93 -11.31
C ALA A 430 -21.44 17.26 -11.59
N ARG A 431 -22.77 17.32 -11.47
CA ARG A 431 -23.56 18.57 -11.60
C ARG A 431 -23.23 19.56 -10.47
N LEU A 432 -23.11 19.10 -9.23
CA LEU A 432 -22.71 19.97 -8.12
C LEU A 432 -21.29 20.51 -8.30
N MET A 433 -20.37 19.66 -8.76
CA MET A 433 -18.97 20.05 -9.02
C MET A 433 -18.83 20.99 -10.23
N SER A 434 -19.73 20.96 -11.21
CA SER A 434 -19.69 21.87 -12.37
C SER A 434 -19.88 23.34 -11.99
N LYS A 435 -20.45 23.62 -10.80
CA LYS A 435 -20.59 24.99 -10.26
C LYS A 435 -19.26 25.62 -9.88
N TYR A 436 -18.21 24.81 -9.67
CA TYR A 436 -16.88 25.31 -9.32
C TYR A 436 -15.99 25.49 -10.56
N PRO A 437 -15.14 26.53 -10.58
CA PRO A 437 -14.20 26.74 -11.68
C PRO A 437 -13.22 25.57 -11.78
N PRO A 438 -13.16 24.87 -12.93
CA PRO A 438 -12.25 23.74 -13.10
C PRO A 438 -10.79 24.20 -13.12
N VAL A 439 -9.87 23.28 -12.82
CA VAL A 439 -8.43 23.47 -13.05
C VAL A 439 -8.17 23.32 -14.55
N PRO A 440 -7.55 24.29 -15.22
CA PRO A 440 -7.17 24.16 -16.62
C PRO A 440 -6.15 23.03 -16.80
N GLN A 441 -6.26 22.29 -17.89
CA GLN A 441 -5.34 21.18 -18.17
C GLN A 441 -3.88 21.62 -18.31
N TRP A 442 -3.64 22.84 -18.76
CA TRP A 442 -2.28 23.36 -18.94
C TRP A 442 -1.53 23.53 -17.60
N TRP A 443 -2.24 23.63 -16.44
CA TRP A 443 -1.58 23.64 -15.13
C TRP A 443 -0.87 22.30 -14.87
N TYR A 444 -1.57 21.18 -15.14
CA TYR A 444 -0.96 19.84 -15.03
C TYR A 444 0.15 19.64 -16.06
N ALA A 445 -0.09 20.08 -17.32
CA ALA A 445 0.94 20.01 -18.36
C ALA A 445 2.18 20.85 -18.02
N GLY A 446 2.00 22.01 -17.41
CA GLY A 446 3.11 22.86 -16.95
C GLY A 446 3.97 22.18 -15.90
N ILE A 447 3.35 21.55 -14.88
CA ILE A 447 4.08 20.76 -13.87
C ILE A 447 4.78 19.58 -14.54
N LEU A 448 4.13 18.87 -15.49
CA LEU A 448 4.74 17.77 -16.22
C LEU A 448 6.01 18.21 -16.96
N VAL A 449 5.99 19.35 -17.64
CA VAL A 449 7.16 19.88 -18.35
C VAL A 449 8.30 20.21 -17.39
N VAL A 450 8.01 20.87 -16.28
CA VAL A 450 9.01 21.20 -15.26
C VAL A 450 9.64 19.94 -14.66
N THR A 451 8.82 18.98 -14.27
CA THR A 451 9.30 17.74 -13.63
C THR A 451 9.99 16.80 -14.61
N PHE A 452 9.55 16.76 -15.87
CA PHE A 452 10.27 16.08 -16.94
C PHE A 452 11.65 16.71 -17.17
N THR A 453 11.76 18.05 -17.11
CA THR A 453 13.04 18.73 -17.17
C THR A 453 13.94 18.33 -15.99
N PHE A 454 13.41 18.24 -14.76
CA PHE A 454 14.17 17.74 -13.62
C PHE A 454 14.67 16.32 -13.84
N SER A 455 13.85 15.43 -14.41
CA SER A 455 14.27 14.08 -14.77
C SER A 455 15.42 14.08 -15.79
N CYS A 456 15.33 14.92 -16.82
CA CYS A 456 16.41 15.06 -17.82
C CYS A 456 17.70 15.62 -17.21
N LEU A 457 17.59 16.56 -16.28
CA LEU A 457 18.75 17.10 -15.56
C LEU A 457 19.41 16.04 -14.68
N CYS A 458 18.63 15.23 -13.94
CA CYS A 458 19.15 14.11 -13.18
C CYS A 458 19.92 13.11 -14.06
N ILE A 459 19.41 12.83 -15.26
CA ILE A 459 20.05 11.89 -16.19
C ILE A 459 21.34 12.47 -16.80
N LYS A 460 21.37 13.76 -17.12
CA LYS A 460 22.48 14.38 -17.86
C LYS A 460 23.61 14.91 -17.00
N LEU A 461 23.28 15.45 -15.82
CA LEU A 461 24.28 16.09 -14.94
C LEU A 461 24.96 15.08 -14.00
N TYR A 462 24.36 13.89 -13.81
CA TYR A 462 24.87 12.88 -12.88
C TYR A 462 25.14 11.54 -13.60
N PRO A 463 26.11 10.75 -13.15
CA PRO A 463 26.51 9.49 -13.78
C PRO A 463 25.50 8.37 -13.47
N THR A 464 24.25 8.56 -13.85
CA THR A 464 23.15 7.59 -13.66
C THR A 464 23.13 6.48 -14.70
N GLN A 465 23.89 6.65 -15.80
CA GLN A 465 23.98 5.71 -16.94
C GLN A 465 22.65 5.45 -17.63
N MET A 466 21.60 6.18 -17.27
CA MET A 466 20.32 6.14 -17.93
C MET A 466 20.31 7.04 -19.17
N THR A 467 19.53 6.66 -20.16
CA THR A 467 19.37 7.45 -21.39
C THR A 467 18.03 8.16 -21.40
N ILE A 468 17.94 9.34 -22.04
CA ILE A 468 16.67 10.09 -22.10
C ILE A 468 15.58 9.29 -22.87
N TRP A 469 15.96 8.55 -23.91
CA TRP A 469 14.98 7.72 -24.62
C TRP A 469 14.38 6.62 -23.72
N ALA A 470 15.17 6.06 -22.78
CA ALA A 470 14.67 5.10 -21.82
C ALA A 470 13.69 5.75 -20.83
N LEU A 471 13.93 6.99 -20.39
CA LEU A 471 12.95 7.77 -19.64
C LEU A 471 11.63 7.91 -20.40
N PHE A 472 11.71 8.22 -21.68
CA PHE A 472 10.52 8.35 -22.52
C PHE A 472 9.74 7.04 -22.61
N VAL A 473 10.43 5.90 -22.80
CA VAL A 473 9.80 4.56 -22.81
C VAL A 473 9.16 4.24 -21.45
N ALA A 474 9.84 4.56 -20.33
CA ALA A 474 9.29 4.35 -18.99
C ALA A 474 7.96 5.11 -18.80
N LEU A 475 7.94 6.38 -19.19
CA LEU A 475 6.71 7.20 -19.11
C LEU A 475 5.61 6.72 -20.06
N CYS A 476 5.97 6.24 -21.26
CA CYS A 476 5.01 5.62 -22.18
C CYS A 476 4.36 4.37 -21.56
N ILE A 477 5.15 3.50 -20.92
CA ILE A 477 4.61 2.34 -20.19
C ILE A 477 3.63 2.81 -19.10
N ALA A 478 4.03 3.79 -18.27
CA ALA A 478 3.17 4.34 -17.23
C ALA A 478 1.83 4.85 -17.78
N LEU A 479 1.87 5.62 -18.89
CA LEU A 479 0.67 6.19 -19.53
C LEU A 479 -0.26 5.14 -20.13
N VAL A 480 0.30 4.14 -20.84
CA VAL A 480 -0.49 3.08 -21.47
C VAL A 480 -1.24 2.25 -20.43
N TYR A 481 -0.58 1.94 -19.32
CA TYR A 481 -1.20 1.12 -18.26
C TYR A 481 -2.05 1.93 -17.28
N LEU A 482 -1.92 3.26 -17.20
CA LEU A 482 -2.63 4.09 -16.25
C LEU A 482 -4.15 3.93 -16.31
N ILE A 483 -4.73 3.99 -17.52
CA ILE A 483 -6.19 3.95 -17.68
C ILE A 483 -6.74 2.56 -17.34
N PRO A 484 -6.28 1.44 -17.94
CA PRO A 484 -6.82 0.13 -17.62
C PRO A 484 -6.59 -0.28 -16.15
N VAL A 485 -5.43 0.01 -15.60
CA VAL A 485 -5.14 -0.31 -14.18
C VAL A 485 -5.92 0.62 -13.25
N GLY A 486 -6.02 1.91 -13.60
CA GLY A 486 -6.82 2.88 -12.85
C GLY A 486 -8.30 2.51 -12.81
N MET A 487 -8.88 2.03 -13.90
CA MET A 487 -10.27 1.54 -13.92
C MET A 487 -10.45 0.30 -13.05
N ILE A 488 -9.51 -0.65 -13.11
CA ILE A 488 -9.53 -1.82 -12.23
C ILE A 488 -9.49 -1.39 -10.76
N GLN A 489 -8.60 -0.49 -10.40
CA GLN A 489 -8.48 0.00 -9.04
C GLN A 489 -9.72 0.79 -8.60
N ALA A 490 -10.27 1.65 -9.44
CA ALA A 490 -11.46 2.44 -9.14
C ALA A 490 -12.70 1.58 -8.89
N ILE A 491 -12.79 0.41 -9.52
CA ILE A 491 -13.94 -0.51 -9.39
C ILE A 491 -13.69 -1.54 -8.30
N THR A 492 -12.48 -2.13 -8.25
CA THR A 492 -12.19 -3.31 -7.41
C THR A 492 -11.38 -3.00 -6.16
N ASN A 493 -10.92 -1.77 -6.01
CA ASN A 493 -9.99 -1.35 -4.97
C ASN A 493 -8.67 -2.15 -4.94
N ARG A 494 -8.27 -2.74 -6.07
CA ARG A 494 -7.02 -3.52 -6.20
C ARG A 494 -6.11 -2.90 -7.24
N GLN A 495 -4.88 -2.62 -6.83
CA GLN A 495 -3.85 -2.11 -7.71
C GLN A 495 -3.08 -3.27 -8.37
N VAL A 496 -2.86 -3.18 -9.67
CA VAL A 496 -2.01 -4.09 -10.42
C VAL A 496 -0.57 -3.58 -10.37
N GLY A 497 0.33 -4.36 -9.79
CA GLY A 497 1.75 -4.03 -9.74
C GLY A 497 2.45 -4.34 -11.07
N LEU A 498 2.96 -3.32 -11.76
CA LEU A 498 3.79 -3.47 -12.97
C LEU A 498 5.29 -3.53 -12.65
N ASN A 499 5.64 -3.72 -11.39
CA ASN A 499 6.99 -3.63 -10.86
C ASN A 499 7.98 -4.47 -11.67
N VAL A 500 7.72 -5.76 -11.74
CA VAL A 500 8.62 -6.73 -12.38
C VAL A 500 8.64 -6.61 -13.91
N ILE A 501 7.54 -6.14 -14.53
CA ILE A 501 7.55 -5.87 -15.99
C ILE A 501 8.55 -4.76 -16.32
N THR A 502 8.53 -3.66 -15.56
CA THR A 502 9.46 -2.55 -15.78
C THR A 502 10.90 -2.97 -15.56
N GLU A 503 11.17 -3.83 -14.56
CA GLU A 503 12.48 -4.41 -14.28
C GLU A 503 12.97 -5.31 -15.42
N LEU A 504 12.10 -6.19 -15.93
CA LEU A 504 12.41 -7.04 -17.09
C LEU A 504 12.71 -6.21 -18.34
N VAL A 505 11.86 -5.25 -18.67
CA VAL A 505 12.02 -4.42 -19.87
C VAL A 505 13.36 -3.69 -19.84
N VAL A 506 13.67 -2.99 -18.75
CA VAL A 506 14.93 -2.24 -18.66
C VAL A 506 16.15 -3.15 -18.57
N GLY A 507 16.03 -4.32 -17.94
CA GLY A 507 17.11 -5.30 -17.85
C GLY A 507 17.53 -5.83 -19.23
N TYR A 508 16.60 -5.96 -20.18
CA TYR A 508 16.92 -6.25 -21.58
C TYR A 508 17.38 -5.03 -22.37
N MET A 509 16.84 -3.84 -22.07
CA MET A 509 17.17 -2.59 -22.79
C MET A 509 18.52 -2.00 -22.40
N LEU A 510 18.87 -2.03 -21.12
CA LEU A 510 20.07 -1.40 -20.54
C LEU A 510 20.80 -2.38 -19.62
N PRO A 511 21.33 -3.51 -20.14
CA PRO A 511 21.99 -4.51 -19.31
C PRO A 511 23.25 -3.94 -18.63
N GLY A 512 23.53 -4.39 -17.40
CA GLY A 512 24.72 -4.00 -16.67
C GLY A 512 24.68 -2.59 -16.03
N ARG A 513 23.49 -1.96 -15.90
CA ARG A 513 23.32 -0.60 -15.40
C ARG A 513 22.30 -0.54 -14.25
N PRO A 514 22.70 -0.86 -13.02
CA PRO A 514 21.77 -0.98 -11.91
C PRO A 514 21.05 0.33 -11.56
N VAL A 515 21.75 1.45 -11.56
CA VAL A 515 21.14 2.76 -11.24
C VAL A 515 20.10 3.14 -12.30
N ALA A 516 20.41 2.91 -13.60
CA ALA A 516 19.46 3.14 -14.68
C ALA A 516 18.21 2.26 -14.54
N MET A 517 18.36 1.00 -14.10
CA MET A 517 17.24 0.09 -13.84
C MET A 517 16.35 0.62 -12.71
N MET A 518 16.93 1.04 -11.58
CA MET A 518 16.17 1.60 -10.46
C MET A 518 15.38 2.85 -10.87
N MET A 519 16.00 3.76 -11.59
CA MET A 519 15.37 4.98 -12.09
C MET A 519 14.25 4.67 -13.10
N PHE A 520 14.50 3.76 -14.06
CA PHE A 520 13.50 3.35 -15.04
C PHE A 520 12.25 2.74 -14.38
N LYS A 521 12.44 1.84 -13.41
CA LYS A 521 11.37 1.26 -12.61
C LYS A 521 10.55 2.35 -11.92
N THR A 522 11.21 3.34 -11.33
CA THR A 522 10.55 4.41 -10.60
C THR A 522 9.75 5.30 -11.53
N TRP A 523 10.30 5.75 -12.65
CA TRP A 523 9.52 6.54 -13.60
C TRP A 523 8.45 5.74 -14.35
N GLY A 524 8.65 4.42 -14.57
CA GLY A 524 7.68 3.57 -15.25
C GLY A 524 6.53 3.13 -14.34
N TYR A 525 6.83 2.47 -13.22
CA TYR A 525 5.81 1.91 -12.34
C TYR A 525 5.30 2.91 -11.30
N ILE A 526 6.21 3.62 -10.61
CA ILE A 526 5.79 4.48 -9.49
C ILE A 526 5.04 5.70 -9.99
N THR A 527 5.37 6.25 -11.15
CA THR A 527 4.56 7.32 -11.78
C THR A 527 3.09 6.91 -11.91
N MET A 528 2.82 5.69 -12.37
CA MET A 528 1.46 5.17 -12.47
C MET A 528 0.82 4.99 -11.07
N SER A 529 1.57 4.44 -10.12
CA SER A 529 1.08 4.24 -8.75
C SER A 529 0.73 5.57 -8.07
N GLN A 530 1.60 6.56 -8.18
CA GLN A 530 1.36 7.92 -7.67
C GLN A 530 0.18 8.59 -8.36
N ALA A 531 0.06 8.45 -9.68
CA ALA A 531 -1.10 8.98 -10.41
C ALA A 531 -2.42 8.42 -9.88
N MET A 532 -2.47 7.15 -9.47
CA MET A 532 -3.67 6.53 -8.91
C MET A 532 -3.97 7.04 -7.49
N ILE A 533 -2.95 7.27 -6.66
CA ILE A 533 -3.13 7.87 -5.33
C ILE A 533 -3.76 9.27 -5.46
N PHE A 534 -3.16 10.12 -6.30
CA PHE A 534 -3.69 11.46 -6.55
C PHE A 534 -5.10 11.44 -7.17
N THR A 535 -5.38 10.45 -8.03
CA THR A 535 -6.71 10.29 -8.62
C THR A 535 -7.75 9.89 -7.57
N SER A 536 -7.39 9.05 -6.60
CA SER A 536 -8.21 8.72 -5.43
C SER A 536 -8.54 9.97 -4.61
N ASP A 537 -7.55 10.84 -4.38
CA ASP A 537 -7.75 12.12 -3.69
C ASP A 537 -8.63 13.07 -4.50
N PHE A 538 -8.46 13.14 -5.83
CA PHE A 538 -9.36 13.91 -6.69
C PHE A 538 -10.80 13.42 -6.60
N LYS A 539 -11.00 12.10 -6.46
CA LYS A 539 -12.34 11.54 -6.25
C LYS A 539 -12.90 11.88 -4.88
N LEU A 540 -12.04 11.88 -3.83
CA LEU A 540 -12.43 12.37 -2.51
C LEU A 540 -12.90 13.83 -2.56
N GLY A 541 -12.13 14.69 -3.22
CA GLY A 541 -12.52 16.09 -3.44
C GLY A 541 -13.81 16.22 -4.26
N HIS A 542 -14.03 15.36 -5.24
CA HIS A 542 -15.26 15.32 -6.04
C HIS A 542 -16.47 14.93 -5.19
N TYR A 543 -16.38 13.89 -4.37
CA TYR A 543 -17.46 13.46 -3.48
C TYR A 543 -17.77 14.46 -2.36
N MET A 544 -16.74 15.08 -1.80
CA MET A 544 -16.88 16.08 -0.73
C MET A 544 -17.06 17.52 -1.26
N LYS A 545 -17.21 17.70 -2.58
CA LYS A 545 -17.47 18.99 -3.28
C LYS A 545 -16.42 20.06 -2.93
N ILE A 546 -15.14 19.65 -2.95
CA ILE A 546 -14.01 20.57 -2.75
C ILE A 546 -13.71 21.31 -4.06
N PRO A 547 -13.60 22.65 -4.07
CA PRO A 547 -13.22 23.40 -5.26
C PRO A 547 -11.90 22.89 -5.84
N PRO A 548 -11.83 22.61 -7.14
CA PRO A 548 -10.65 21.96 -7.74
C PRO A 548 -9.36 22.79 -7.64
N ARG A 549 -9.45 24.13 -7.71
CA ARG A 549 -8.25 25.02 -7.69
C ARG A 549 -7.53 25.04 -6.34
N PRO A 550 -8.19 25.25 -5.17
CA PRO A 550 -7.55 25.08 -3.87
C PRO A 550 -6.98 23.67 -3.68
N MET A 551 -7.71 22.63 -4.09
CA MET A 551 -7.24 21.25 -4.01
C MET A 551 -5.95 21.01 -4.80
N PHE A 552 -5.84 21.54 -6.02
CA PHE A 552 -4.63 21.47 -6.84
C PHE A 552 -3.41 22.03 -6.07
N TRP A 553 -3.54 23.24 -5.53
CA TRP A 553 -2.43 23.89 -4.84
C TRP A 553 -2.07 23.17 -3.52
N CYS A 554 -3.07 22.69 -2.77
CA CYS A 554 -2.79 21.97 -1.53
C CYS A 554 -2.03 20.65 -1.80
N GLN A 555 -2.35 19.93 -2.86
CA GLN A 555 -1.62 18.72 -3.24
C GLN A 555 -0.20 19.02 -3.72
N VAL A 556 0.00 20.05 -4.55
CA VAL A 556 1.34 20.44 -5.02
C VAL A 556 2.22 20.88 -3.85
N VAL A 557 1.72 21.76 -2.98
CA VAL A 557 2.48 22.24 -1.83
C VAL A 557 2.78 21.10 -0.85
N ALA A 558 1.77 20.27 -0.54
CA ALA A 558 1.95 19.13 0.33
C ALA A 558 2.98 18.12 -0.22
N THR A 559 2.98 17.87 -1.53
CA THR A 559 3.98 16.99 -2.18
C THR A 559 5.39 17.54 -2.04
N VAL A 560 5.58 18.83 -2.30
CA VAL A 560 6.91 19.48 -2.18
C VAL A 560 7.39 19.46 -0.73
N VAL A 561 6.52 19.78 0.22
CA VAL A 561 6.87 19.77 1.65
C VAL A 561 7.19 18.35 2.09
N ALA A 562 6.32 17.38 1.82
CA ALA A 562 6.49 15.99 2.22
C ALA A 562 7.78 15.36 1.66
N GLY A 563 8.03 15.51 0.36
CA GLY A 563 9.26 14.98 -0.26
C GLY A 563 10.53 15.64 0.27
N THR A 564 10.48 16.93 0.61
CA THR A 564 11.62 17.62 1.23
C THR A 564 11.87 17.14 2.65
N VAL A 565 10.80 16.90 3.42
CA VAL A 565 10.88 16.34 4.80
C VAL A 565 11.43 14.92 4.78
N GLN A 566 10.96 14.07 3.89
CA GLN A 566 11.45 12.69 3.75
C GLN A 566 12.95 12.67 3.48
N LEU A 567 13.43 13.48 2.51
CA LEU A 567 14.86 13.62 2.27
C LEU A 567 15.63 14.15 3.47
N GLY A 568 15.06 15.11 4.20
CA GLY A 568 15.67 15.65 5.42
C GLY A 568 15.84 14.58 6.48
N VAL A 569 14.80 13.78 6.71
CA VAL A 569 14.83 12.66 7.67
C VAL A 569 15.79 11.58 7.23
N GLU A 570 15.76 11.17 5.96
CA GLU A 570 16.69 10.19 5.40
C GLU A 570 18.15 10.63 5.59
N ASN A 571 18.48 11.86 5.20
CA ASN A 571 19.84 12.41 5.35
C ASN A 571 20.25 12.48 6.83
N TRP A 572 19.35 12.86 7.72
CA TRP A 572 19.60 12.87 9.17
C TRP A 572 19.87 11.45 9.69
N MET A 573 19.09 10.46 9.28
CA MET A 573 19.26 9.07 9.69
C MET A 573 20.62 8.51 9.26
N PHE A 574 21.00 8.72 8.01
CA PHE A 574 22.31 8.27 7.51
C PHE A 574 23.51 8.98 8.16
N ALA A 575 23.31 10.19 8.68
CA ALA A 575 24.35 10.92 9.41
C ALA A 575 24.48 10.51 10.87
N ASN A 576 23.36 10.13 11.53
CA ASN A 576 23.29 9.97 13.00
C ASN A 576 23.10 8.52 13.46
N ILE A 577 22.62 7.61 12.60
CA ILE A 577 22.45 6.20 12.98
C ILE A 577 23.65 5.39 12.47
N PRO A 578 24.52 4.90 13.37
CA PRO A 578 25.69 4.16 12.95
C PRO A 578 25.30 2.84 12.29
N LEU A 579 26.01 2.43 11.26
CA LEU A 579 25.84 1.15 10.56
C LEU A 579 24.39 0.93 10.06
N ILE A 580 23.66 1.99 9.75
CA ILE A 580 22.30 1.89 9.16
C ILE A 580 22.31 1.00 7.90
N CYS A 581 21.26 0.21 7.68
CA CYS A 581 21.13 -0.75 6.58
C CYS A 581 22.22 -1.83 6.54
N THR A 582 22.83 -2.14 7.68
CA THR A 582 23.77 -3.28 7.79
C THR A 582 23.20 -4.38 8.68
N PRO A 583 23.65 -5.65 8.53
CA PRO A 583 23.21 -6.74 9.41
C PRO A 583 23.48 -6.50 10.90
N ALA A 584 24.48 -5.68 11.25
CA ALA A 584 24.80 -5.33 12.63
C ALA A 584 23.65 -4.58 13.34
N GLN A 585 22.78 -3.90 12.59
CA GLN A 585 21.61 -3.22 13.13
C GLN A 585 20.56 -4.18 13.72
N LYS A 586 20.60 -5.47 13.41
CA LYS A 586 19.74 -6.48 14.05
C LYS A 586 19.93 -6.49 15.57
N ASP A 587 21.17 -6.33 16.02
CA ASP A 587 21.53 -6.33 17.44
C ASP A 587 21.47 -4.94 18.10
N MET A 588 21.20 -3.90 17.31
CA MET A 588 21.17 -2.51 17.78
C MET A 588 19.74 -1.96 17.86
N SER A 589 19.38 -1.12 16.92
CA SER A 589 18.08 -0.38 16.94
C SER A 589 17.08 -0.87 15.89
N GLY A 590 17.43 -1.91 15.11
CA GLY A 590 16.56 -2.54 14.13
C GLY A 590 16.47 -1.81 12.78
N PHE A 591 17.33 -0.83 12.48
CA PHE A 591 17.37 -0.14 11.18
C PHE A 591 18.10 -0.98 10.14
N THR A 592 17.53 -2.13 9.81
CA THR A 592 18.10 -3.11 8.87
C THR A 592 17.72 -2.86 7.42
N CYS A 593 16.82 -1.91 7.14
CA CYS A 593 16.38 -1.50 5.81
C CYS A 593 15.86 -2.66 4.92
N PRO A 594 14.91 -3.48 5.38
CA PRO A 594 14.56 -4.71 4.68
C PRO A 594 13.97 -4.45 3.28
N ASN A 595 13.14 -3.44 3.12
CA ASN A 595 12.56 -3.09 1.82
C ASN A 595 13.65 -2.59 0.85
N THR A 596 14.57 -1.77 1.35
CA THR A 596 15.70 -1.24 0.57
C THR A 596 16.68 -2.37 0.16
N GLU A 597 16.89 -3.37 1.01
CA GLU A 597 17.71 -4.55 0.68
C GLU A 597 17.05 -5.39 -0.43
N VAL A 598 15.73 -5.60 -0.37
CA VAL A 598 14.96 -6.26 -1.45
C VAL A 598 15.08 -5.48 -2.76
N PHE A 599 14.98 -4.14 -2.69
CA PHE A 599 15.13 -3.29 -3.88
C PHE A 599 16.57 -3.32 -4.43
N ALA A 600 17.57 -3.30 -3.55
CA ALA A 600 18.97 -3.48 -3.95
C ALA A 600 19.17 -4.83 -4.63
N THR A 601 18.61 -5.92 -4.07
CA THR A 601 18.68 -7.25 -4.68
C THR A 601 18.04 -7.28 -6.06
N ALA A 602 16.86 -6.65 -6.24
CA ALA A 602 16.25 -6.51 -7.55
C ALA A 602 17.16 -5.73 -8.53
N SER A 603 17.85 -4.68 -8.05
CA SER A 603 18.79 -3.93 -8.89
C SER A 603 20.00 -4.78 -9.34
N VAL A 604 20.41 -5.72 -8.53
CA VAL A 604 21.47 -6.69 -8.90
C VAL A 604 20.97 -7.69 -9.92
N VAL A 605 19.83 -8.31 -9.66
CA VAL A 605 19.25 -9.38 -10.51
C VAL A 605 18.89 -8.84 -11.92
N PHE A 606 18.19 -7.73 -11.99
CA PHE A 606 17.70 -7.19 -13.26
C PHE A 606 18.61 -6.11 -13.85
N GLY A 607 19.30 -5.35 -13.00
CA GLY A 607 20.12 -4.21 -13.45
C GLY A 607 21.59 -4.55 -13.67
N VAL A 608 22.24 -5.28 -12.73
CA VAL A 608 23.65 -5.66 -12.87
C VAL A 608 23.79 -6.87 -13.78
N ILE A 609 23.29 -8.03 -13.36
CA ILE A 609 23.45 -9.29 -14.08
C ILE A 609 22.53 -9.33 -15.30
N GLY A 610 21.31 -8.88 -15.12
CA GLY A 610 20.28 -8.79 -16.14
C GLY A 610 19.50 -10.09 -16.36
N PRO A 611 18.31 -9.99 -16.97
CA PRO A 611 17.43 -11.15 -17.21
C PRO A 611 18.04 -12.19 -18.15
N THR A 612 18.93 -11.77 -19.02
CA THR A 612 19.63 -12.67 -19.97
C THR A 612 20.47 -13.74 -19.29
N LEU A 613 21.14 -13.40 -18.18
CA LEU A 613 22.00 -14.32 -17.44
C LEU A 613 21.27 -15.03 -16.27
N GLN A 614 20.00 -14.66 -15.98
CA GLN A 614 19.25 -15.26 -14.87
C GLN A 614 18.07 -16.12 -15.36
N PHE A 615 17.31 -15.66 -16.36
CA PHE A 615 16.02 -16.25 -16.75
C PHE A 615 16.01 -16.80 -18.19
N SER A 616 17.08 -16.66 -18.97
CA SER A 616 17.12 -17.20 -20.33
C SER A 616 17.26 -18.72 -20.33
N LYS A 617 16.95 -19.35 -21.47
CA LYS A 617 17.10 -20.80 -21.63
C LYS A 617 18.52 -21.27 -21.30
N GLY A 618 18.62 -22.26 -20.42
CA GLY A 618 19.90 -22.78 -19.93
C GLY A 618 20.43 -22.09 -18.65
N GLN A 619 19.72 -21.09 -18.12
CA GLN A 619 20.07 -20.43 -16.88
C GLN A 619 19.33 -21.03 -15.68
N LEU A 620 19.86 -20.84 -14.48
CA LEU A 620 19.41 -21.45 -13.23
C LEU A 620 17.92 -21.17 -12.94
N TYR A 621 17.45 -19.95 -13.16
CA TYR A 621 16.08 -19.51 -12.86
C TYR A 621 15.16 -19.47 -14.06
N TYR A 622 15.54 -20.07 -15.20
CA TYR A 622 14.65 -20.19 -16.38
C TYR A 622 13.24 -20.75 -16.06
N PRO A 623 13.09 -21.75 -15.16
CA PRO A 623 11.77 -22.29 -14.83
C PRO A 623 10.79 -21.27 -14.24
N LEU A 624 11.26 -20.18 -13.65
CA LEU A 624 10.38 -19.16 -13.10
C LEU A 624 9.53 -18.45 -14.16
N LEU A 625 9.96 -18.44 -15.44
CA LEU A 625 9.18 -17.86 -16.52
C LEU A 625 7.87 -18.63 -16.79
N PHE A 626 7.80 -19.93 -16.44
CA PHE A 626 6.55 -20.69 -16.55
C PHE A 626 5.44 -20.18 -15.62
N PHE A 627 5.79 -19.39 -14.59
CA PHE A 627 4.80 -18.77 -13.73
C PHE A 627 3.92 -17.74 -14.47
N PHE A 628 4.39 -17.14 -15.57
CA PHE A 628 3.53 -16.34 -16.45
C PHE A 628 2.38 -17.18 -17.02
N ILE A 629 2.64 -18.43 -17.39
CA ILE A 629 1.63 -19.36 -17.91
C ILE A 629 0.71 -19.81 -16.78
N ILE A 630 1.26 -20.16 -15.62
CA ILE A 630 0.47 -20.57 -14.44
C ILE A 630 -0.48 -19.44 -14.04
N GLY A 631 0.02 -18.19 -14.01
CA GLY A 631 -0.79 -17.02 -13.70
C GLY A 631 -1.92 -16.76 -14.70
N ALA A 632 -1.72 -17.07 -15.99
CA ALA A 632 -2.77 -16.94 -16.98
C ALA A 632 -3.80 -18.08 -16.93
N VAL A 633 -3.34 -19.31 -16.74
CA VAL A 633 -4.20 -20.51 -16.74
C VAL A 633 -5.06 -20.61 -15.49
N CYS A 634 -4.54 -20.22 -14.33
CA CYS A 634 -5.25 -20.38 -13.06
C CYS A 634 -6.58 -19.58 -13.00
N PRO A 635 -6.64 -18.27 -13.32
CA PRO A 635 -7.91 -17.54 -13.38
C PRO A 635 -8.86 -18.07 -14.45
N LEU A 636 -8.33 -18.55 -15.59
CA LEU A 636 -9.13 -19.14 -16.65
C LEU A 636 -9.80 -20.45 -16.17
N ALA A 637 -9.05 -21.32 -15.50
CA ALA A 637 -9.57 -22.55 -14.94
C ALA A 637 -10.65 -22.29 -13.88
N VAL A 638 -10.41 -21.33 -12.98
CA VAL A 638 -11.38 -20.92 -11.99
C VAL A 638 -12.63 -20.31 -12.62
N TRP A 639 -12.48 -19.48 -13.65
CA TRP A 639 -13.63 -18.92 -14.38
C TRP A 639 -14.48 -20.01 -15.07
N LEU A 640 -13.86 -21.06 -15.59
CA LEU A 640 -14.59 -22.20 -16.13
C LEU A 640 -15.34 -22.97 -15.04
N LEU A 641 -14.73 -23.13 -13.85
CA LEU A 641 -15.36 -23.77 -12.70
C LEU A 641 -16.51 -22.94 -12.14
N THR A 642 -16.42 -21.62 -12.16
CA THR A 642 -17.50 -20.72 -11.67
C THR A 642 -18.75 -20.76 -12.54
N LYS A 643 -18.65 -21.14 -13.80
CA LYS A 643 -19.85 -21.42 -14.62
C LYS A 643 -20.68 -22.58 -14.05
N ARG A 644 -20.03 -23.53 -13.36
CA ARG A 644 -20.69 -24.66 -12.68
C ARG A 644 -21.04 -24.34 -11.22
N TYR A 645 -20.22 -23.50 -10.54
CA TYR A 645 -20.36 -23.15 -9.13
C TYR A 645 -20.28 -21.62 -8.97
N PRO A 646 -21.39 -20.87 -9.19
CA PRO A 646 -21.36 -19.42 -9.35
C PRO A 646 -20.95 -18.64 -8.10
N ASN A 647 -21.14 -19.17 -6.89
CA ASN A 647 -20.88 -18.44 -5.64
C ASN A 647 -19.57 -18.89 -4.96
N SER A 648 -18.54 -19.19 -5.72
CA SER A 648 -17.26 -19.62 -5.17
C SER A 648 -16.38 -18.42 -4.76
N TRP A 649 -15.81 -18.48 -3.56
CA TRP A 649 -14.80 -17.53 -3.08
C TRP A 649 -13.50 -17.56 -3.90
N LEU A 650 -13.26 -18.64 -4.65
CA LEU A 650 -12.11 -18.79 -5.57
C LEU A 650 -12.14 -17.84 -6.77
N ASN A 651 -13.25 -17.13 -7.01
CA ASN A 651 -13.34 -16.16 -8.13
C ASN A 651 -12.24 -15.09 -8.12
N TYR A 652 -11.63 -14.86 -6.97
CA TYR A 652 -10.56 -13.89 -6.76
C TYR A 652 -9.18 -14.54 -6.61
N VAL A 653 -8.96 -15.66 -7.32
CA VAL A 653 -7.70 -16.43 -7.28
C VAL A 653 -6.44 -15.62 -7.61
N ASN A 654 -6.57 -14.52 -8.34
CA ASN A 654 -5.47 -13.58 -8.58
C ASN A 654 -4.87 -13.05 -7.28
N LEU A 655 -5.64 -12.94 -6.19
CA LEU A 655 -5.15 -12.53 -4.86
C LEU A 655 -4.22 -13.56 -4.22
N MET A 656 -4.31 -14.83 -4.60
CA MET A 656 -3.35 -15.85 -4.13
C MET A 656 -1.91 -15.54 -4.55
N PHE A 657 -1.74 -14.90 -5.71
CA PHE A 657 -0.42 -14.53 -6.23
C PHE A 657 0.03 -13.17 -5.70
N THR A 658 -0.85 -12.18 -5.71
CA THR A 658 -0.51 -10.80 -5.31
C THR A 658 -0.36 -10.65 -3.80
N GLY A 659 -1.21 -11.33 -3.01
CA GLY A 659 -1.27 -11.17 -1.56
C GLY A 659 -0.05 -11.70 -0.82
N VAL A 660 0.72 -12.62 -1.42
CA VAL A 660 1.94 -13.20 -0.83
C VAL A 660 3.24 -12.62 -1.40
N GLY A 661 3.14 -11.58 -2.22
CA GLY A 661 4.29 -10.92 -2.86
C GLY A 661 5.18 -10.12 -1.91
N LEU A 662 4.83 -9.99 -0.64
CA LEU A 662 5.64 -9.31 0.38
C LEU A 662 6.68 -10.23 1.06
N ILE A 663 6.78 -11.48 0.70
CA ILE A 663 7.78 -12.42 1.22
C ILE A 663 8.93 -12.57 0.20
N PRO A 664 10.19 -12.22 0.57
CA PRO A 664 10.56 -11.46 1.74
C PRO A 664 10.25 -9.96 1.59
N PRO A 665 10.17 -9.13 2.63
CA PRO A 665 10.68 -9.33 4.00
C PRO A 665 9.67 -9.94 4.98
N ALA A 666 8.38 -10.01 4.65
CA ALA A 666 7.38 -10.64 5.50
C ALA A 666 7.67 -12.14 5.70
N SER A 667 7.14 -12.71 6.75
CA SER A 667 7.31 -14.12 7.11
C SER A 667 6.04 -14.70 7.72
N ALA A 668 6.07 -15.95 8.17
CA ALA A 668 4.95 -16.59 8.85
C ALA A 668 4.49 -15.81 10.10
N VAL A 669 5.41 -15.15 10.80
CA VAL A 669 5.10 -14.27 11.95
C VAL A 669 4.16 -13.12 11.60
N ASN A 670 4.15 -12.69 10.35
CA ASN A 670 3.23 -11.65 9.87
C ASN A 670 1.91 -12.27 9.39
N TYR A 671 1.96 -13.31 8.55
CA TYR A 671 0.78 -13.86 7.90
C TYR A 671 -0.15 -14.63 8.85
N VAL A 672 0.40 -15.39 9.81
CA VAL A 672 -0.41 -16.23 10.67
C VAL A 672 -1.26 -15.43 11.66
N PRO A 673 -0.72 -14.50 12.47
CA PRO A 673 -1.55 -13.69 13.36
C PRO A 673 -2.47 -12.73 12.59
N TRP A 674 -2.05 -12.22 11.43
CA TRP A 674 -2.93 -11.46 10.53
C TRP A 674 -4.15 -12.27 10.11
N ALA A 675 -3.94 -13.51 9.65
CA ALA A 675 -5.01 -14.42 9.27
C ALA A 675 -5.95 -14.79 10.44
N MET A 676 -5.39 -15.00 11.65
CA MET A 676 -6.18 -15.34 12.83
C MET A 676 -7.08 -14.17 13.26
N ILE A 677 -6.55 -12.96 13.30
CA ILE A 677 -7.32 -11.78 13.70
C ILE A 677 -8.37 -11.45 12.63
N GLY A 678 -8.02 -11.52 11.34
CA GLY A 678 -8.94 -11.32 10.25
C GLY A 678 -10.07 -12.37 10.24
N PHE A 679 -9.75 -13.65 10.42
CA PHE A 679 -10.76 -14.70 10.58
C PHE A 679 -11.70 -14.41 11.75
N LEU A 680 -11.16 -14.05 12.90
CA LEU A 680 -11.97 -13.76 14.08
C LEU A 680 -12.88 -12.55 13.85
N SER A 681 -12.35 -11.43 13.32
CA SER A 681 -13.09 -10.18 13.15
C SER A 681 -14.08 -10.23 11.98
N GLN A 682 -13.58 -10.61 10.79
CA GLN A 682 -14.33 -10.49 9.53
C GLN A 682 -15.19 -11.72 9.19
N TYR A 683 -14.91 -12.86 9.82
CA TYR A 683 -15.73 -14.06 9.61
C TYR A 683 -16.55 -14.42 10.83
N VAL A 684 -15.94 -14.66 12.01
CA VAL A 684 -16.64 -15.17 13.20
C VAL A 684 -17.54 -14.10 13.80
N ILE A 685 -16.98 -12.93 14.14
CA ILE A 685 -17.75 -11.84 14.78
C ILE A 685 -18.81 -11.32 13.83
N ARG A 686 -18.47 -11.10 12.56
CA ARG A 686 -19.41 -10.66 11.54
C ARG A 686 -20.60 -11.59 11.36
N ARG A 687 -20.41 -12.92 11.42
CA ARG A 687 -21.51 -13.91 11.24
C ARG A 687 -22.34 -14.12 12.49
N ARG A 688 -21.69 -14.19 13.67
CA ARG A 688 -22.39 -14.54 14.91
C ARG A 688 -22.98 -13.33 15.63
N TYR A 689 -22.34 -12.18 15.51
CA TYR A 689 -22.68 -10.97 16.24
C TYR A 689 -22.78 -9.78 15.29
N PHE A 690 -23.59 -9.93 14.21
CA PHE A 690 -23.71 -8.93 13.17
C PHE A 690 -24.08 -7.53 13.67
N PRO A 691 -25.04 -7.36 14.62
CA PRO A 691 -25.36 -6.03 15.15
C PRO A 691 -24.17 -5.37 15.86
N PHE A 692 -23.41 -6.18 16.62
CA PHE A 692 -22.18 -5.71 17.26
C PHE A 692 -21.13 -5.36 16.18
N TRP A 693 -20.90 -6.22 15.20
CA TRP A 693 -19.96 -5.99 14.12
C TRP A 693 -20.35 -4.76 13.29
N ALA A 694 -21.61 -4.58 12.92
CA ALA A 694 -22.10 -3.43 12.16
C ALA A 694 -21.96 -2.11 12.97
N LYS A 695 -22.29 -2.13 14.26
CA LYS A 695 -22.13 -0.99 15.15
C LYS A 695 -20.66 -0.57 15.29
N TYR A 696 -19.74 -1.54 15.30
CA TYR A 696 -18.30 -1.30 15.48
C TYR A 696 -17.48 -1.42 14.19
N ASN A 697 -18.06 -1.80 13.04
CA ASN A 697 -17.31 -1.96 11.79
C ASN A 697 -16.71 -0.64 11.31
N CYS A 698 -17.46 0.44 11.31
CA CYS A 698 -16.88 1.76 11.13
C CYS A 698 -15.86 2.13 12.24
N ASN A 699 -15.95 1.48 13.41
CA ASN A 699 -14.97 1.64 14.49
C ASN A 699 -13.77 0.70 14.34
N LEU A 700 -13.83 -0.37 13.53
CA LEU A 700 -12.68 -1.24 13.26
C LEU A 700 -11.61 -0.51 12.45
N ASP A 701 -12.00 0.33 11.49
CA ASP A 701 -11.05 1.21 10.79
C ASP A 701 -10.45 2.25 11.75
N VAL A 702 -11.28 2.80 12.66
CA VAL A 702 -10.82 3.69 13.72
C VAL A 702 -9.92 2.95 14.72
N LEU A 703 -10.23 1.70 15.05
CA LEU A 703 -9.39 0.85 15.91
C LEU A 703 -8.05 0.56 15.24
N SER A 704 -8.06 0.16 13.97
CA SER A 704 -6.83 -0.08 13.21
C SER A 704 -5.94 1.17 13.20
N ALA A 705 -6.51 2.32 12.85
CA ALA A 705 -5.77 3.59 12.85
C ALA A 705 -5.24 3.99 14.23
N ALA A 706 -5.98 3.69 15.29
CA ALA A 706 -5.56 3.96 16.67
C ALA A 706 -4.40 3.03 17.09
N LEU A 707 -4.46 1.74 16.72
CA LEU A 707 -3.41 0.78 16.97
C LEU A 707 -2.13 1.16 16.20
N ASP A 708 -2.24 1.51 14.92
CA ASP A 708 -1.11 1.94 14.09
C ASP A 708 -0.44 3.21 14.66
N ALA A 709 -1.25 4.23 14.98
CA ALA A 709 -0.74 5.48 15.54
C ALA A 709 -0.15 5.32 16.95
N GLY A 710 -0.81 4.53 17.81
CA GLY A 710 -0.34 4.27 19.17
C GLY A 710 0.98 3.55 19.21
N THR A 711 1.13 2.50 18.41
CA THR A 711 2.39 1.75 18.28
C THR A 711 3.49 2.61 17.66
N ALA A 712 3.19 3.42 16.63
CA ALA A 712 4.15 4.33 16.02
C ALA A 712 4.70 5.35 17.05
N ILE A 713 3.83 6.02 17.79
CA ILE A 713 4.26 7.00 18.80
C ILE A 713 5.06 6.32 19.92
N SER A 714 4.62 5.15 20.41
CA SER A 714 5.34 4.42 21.44
C SER A 714 6.75 4.00 20.97
N THR A 715 6.86 3.56 19.73
CA THR A 715 8.18 3.20 19.14
C THR A 715 9.10 4.42 19.04
N LEU A 716 8.58 5.60 18.64
CA LEU A 716 9.34 6.86 18.63
C LEU A 716 9.84 7.21 20.01
N LEU A 717 8.95 7.17 21.01
CA LEU A 717 9.30 7.48 22.39
C LEU A 717 10.38 6.52 22.93
N VAL A 718 10.21 5.23 22.70
CA VAL A 718 11.21 4.21 23.09
C VAL A 718 12.55 4.47 22.42
N TYR A 719 12.55 4.78 21.13
CA TYR A 719 13.78 5.05 20.41
C TYR A 719 14.47 6.31 20.92
N PHE A 720 13.80 7.47 20.91
CA PHE A 720 14.42 8.74 21.25
C PHE A 720 14.72 8.92 22.75
N ILE A 721 13.96 8.27 23.64
CA ILE A 721 14.13 8.41 25.09
C ILE A 721 15.08 7.34 25.64
N LEU A 722 15.02 6.10 25.12
CA LEU A 722 15.71 4.95 25.72
C LEU A 722 16.86 4.40 24.88
N GLN A 723 16.67 4.28 23.55
CA GLN A 723 17.63 3.57 22.69
C GLN A 723 18.68 4.50 22.07
N TYR A 724 18.32 5.74 21.74
CA TYR A 724 19.23 6.70 21.10
C TYR A 724 20.17 7.42 22.07
N PRO A 725 19.75 7.92 23.25
CA PRO A 725 20.60 8.69 24.13
C PRO A 725 21.78 7.87 24.65
N ARG A 726 22.95 8.51 24.72
CA ARG A 726 24.21 7.89 25.17
C ARG A 726 24.55 6.59 24.46
N ASN A 727 24.26 6.52 23.15
CA ASN A 727 24.48 5.34 22.30
C ASN A 727 23.80 4.04 22.81
N GLY A 728 22.69 4.16 23.52
CA GLY A 728 21.92 3.03 24.01
C GLY A 728 22.20 2.60 25.46
N ALA A 729 23.14 3.25 26.15
CA ALA A 729 23.52 2.89 27.52
C ALA A 729 22.35 2.94 28.53
N ILE A 730 21.33 3.75 28.28
CA ILE A 730 20.17 3.89 29.17
C ILE A 730 19.21 2.70 29.02
N GLY A 731 18.90 2.29 27.82
CA GLY A 731 17.83 1.32 27.56
C GLY A 731 18.28 0.04 26.86
N ARG A 732 19.12 0.15 25.82
CA ARG A 732 19.55 -1.02 25.04
C ARG A 732 20.52 -1.91 25.81
N ASP A 733 21.52 -1.32 26.44
CA ASP A 733 22.62 -2.04 27.12
C ASP A 733 22.23 -2.48 28.54
N THR A 734 21.05 -2.10 29.02
CA THR A 734 20.51 -2.48 30.34
C THR A 734 19.28 -3.39 30.20
N ILE A 735 18.08 -2.81 29.99
CA ILE A 735 16.81 -3.53 30.02
C ILE A 735 16.71 -4.58 28.91
N GLN A 736 17.30 -4.33 27.73
CA GLN A 736 17.20 -5.24 26.59
C GLN A 736 18.20 -6.44 26.67
N GLN A 737 18.99 -6.57 27.73
CA GLN A 737 19.98 -7.67 27.86
C GLN A 737 19.44 -8.91 28.61
N TRP A 738 18.24 -8.86 29.14
CA TRP A 738 17.65 -9.99 29.86
C TRP A 738 17.15 -11.09 28.90
N TRP A 739 16.85 -12.29 29.44
CA TRP A 739 16.46 -13.46 28.68
C TRP A 739 15.33 -13.22 27.65
N GLY A 740 14.28 -12.49 28.00
CA GLY A 740 13.15 -12.22 27.12
C GLY A 740 13.49 -11.45 25.82
N ASN A 741 14.63 -10.77 25.82
CA ASN A 741 15.15 -10.01 24.66
C ASN A 741 16.37 -10.67 23.99
N THR A 742 16.90 -11.77 24.55
CA THR A 742 18.10 -12.42 24.01
C THR A 742 17.86 -13.88 23.57
N VAL A 743 16.81 -14.53 24.05
CA VAL A 743 16.52 -15.93 23.77
C VAL A 743 16.41 -16.24 22.27
N PHE A 744 15.79 -15.36 21.49
CA PHE A 744 15.63 -15.54 20.05
C PHE A 744 16.94 -15.41 19.28
N LYS A 745 17.95 -14.72 19.82
CA LYS A 745 19.27 -14.57 19.19
C LYS A 745 20.04 -15.88 19.09
N ASN A 746 19.65 -16.89 19.87
CA ASN A 746 20.29 -18.22 19.88
C ASN A 746 19.64 -19.20 18.89
N THR A 747 18.73 -18.74 18.04
CA THR A 747 18.05 -19.60 17.07
C THR A 747 18.81 -19.70 15.73
N ALA A 748 18.64 -20.81 15.02
CA ALA A 748 19.22 -21.00 13.69
C ALA A 748 18.72 -19.95 12.68
N ASP A 749 17.48 -19.51 12.81
CA ASP A 749 16.87 -18.46 11.97
C ASP A 749 17.54 -17.10 12.17
N TRP A 750 17.85 -16.74 13.41
CA TRP A 750 18.58 -15.50 13.69
C TRP A 750 19.98 -15.49 13.04
N HIS A 751 20.65 -16.63 13.09
CA HIS A 751 21.97 -16.78 12.49
C HIS A 751 21.93 -17.06 10.98
N SER A 752 20.75 -17.11 10.37
CA SER A 752 20.56 -17.41 8.94
C SER A 752 21.32 -18.69 8.54
N ALA A 753 21.16 -19.76 9.34
CA ALA A 753 21.91 -20.99 9.16
C ALA A 753 21.40 -21.78 7.96
N PRO A 754 22.25 -22.19 6.99
CA PRO A 754 21.88 -23.08 5.90
C PRO A 754 21.78 -24.53 6.39
N LEU A 755 21.07 -25.39 5.67
CA LEU A 755 20.97 -26.82 5.97
C LEU A 755 22.27 -27.55 5.64
N ARG A 756 22.95 -27.17 4.57
CA ARG A 756 24.24 -27.72 4.15
C ARG A 756 25.32 -26.66 4.23
N VAL A 757 26.49 -27.06 4.67
CA VAL A 757 27.70 -26.23 4.74
C VAL A 757 28.69 -26.72 3.70
N VAL A 758 29.25 -25.79 2.95
CA VAL A 758 30.33 -26.11 1.99
C VAL A 758 31.65 -26.30 2.73
N PRO A 759 32.42 -27.36 2.44
CA PRO A 759 33.75 -27.52 3.02
C PRO A 759 34.67 -26.32 2.72
N PRO A 760 35.62 -26.01 3.58
CA PRO A 760 36.58 -24.93 3.34
C PRO A 760 37.38 -25.15 2.04
N GLY A 761 37.29 -24.22 1.10
CA GLY A 761 37.95 -24.29 -0.20
C GLY A 761 37.10 -24.77 -1.34
N ASP A 762 35.96 -25.42 -1.06
CA ASP A 762 35.01 -25.87 -2.08
C ASP A 762 33.98 -24.80 -2.45
N ARG A 763 33.25 -25.06 -3.55
CA ARG A 763 32.15 -24.21 -4.05
C ARG A 763 30.97 -25.09 -4.45
N PHE A 764 29.74 -24.60 -4.30
CA PHE A 764 28.56 -25.31 -4.76
C PHE A 764 28.07 -24.75 -6.13
N GLY A 765 27.31 -25.54 -6.88
CA GLY A 765 26.66 -25.10 -8.13
C GLY A 765 27.60 -24.75 -9.28
N TYR A 766 28.77 -25.36 -9.36
CA TYR A 766 29.83 -24.99 -10.31
C TYR A 766 29.70 -25.56 -11.72
N VAL A 767 28.58 -26.12 -12.10
CA VAL A 767 28.39 -26.56 -13.48
C VAL A 767 27.20 -25.84 -14.09
N TRP A 768 27.40 -25.22 -15.24
CA TRP A 768 26.38 -24.63 -16.10
C TRP A 768 25.30 -25.65 -16.54
N HIS A 769 25.27 -26.85 -15.92
CA HIS A 769 24.46 -28.04 -16.21
C HIS A 769 23.71 -28.61 -15.01
N CYS A 770 23.34 -27.82 -14.00
CA CYS A 770 22.29 -28.25 -13.09
C CYS A 770 20.95 -28.19 -13.81
N LEU A 771 20.78 -29.09 -14.77
CA LEU A 771 19.57 -29.27 -15.55
C LEU A 771 18.54 -30.11 -14.80
N PHE A 772 17.38 -29.76 -14.89
CA PHE A 772 16.00 -30.23 -14.78
C PHE A 772 15.67 -31.61 -14.21
N PHE A 773 16.62 -32.56 -14.12
CA PHE A 773 16.39 -33.91 -13.61
C PHE A 773 17.52 -34.35 -12.70
N GLY A 774 17.30 -34.25 -11.37
CA GLY A 774 17.80 -35.18 -10.39
C GLY A 774 19.33 -35.39 -10.25
N GLU A 775 20.17 -34.64 -10.93
CA GLU A 775 21.61 -34.73 -10.66
C GLU A 775 21.94 -33.84 -9.44
N ILE A 776 22.32 -34.54 -8.39
CA ILE A 776 22.80 -34.05 -7.12
C ILE A 776 23.88 -33.00 -7.42
N CYS A 777 23.68 -31.76 -6.91
CA CYS A 777 24.77 -30.78 -6.80
C CYS A 777 25.83 -31.37 -5.86
N SER A 778 26.61 -32.33 -6.32
CA SER A 778 27.80 -32.81 -5.62
C SER A 778 28.95 -31.86 -5.97
N ALA A 779 29.66 -31.38 -4.96
CA ALA A 779 30.96 -30.79 -5.14
C ALA A 779 31.83 -31.81 -5.87
N ALA A 780 32.07 -31.62 -7.17
CA ALA A 780 33.11 -32.38 -7.84
C ALA A 780 34.46 -31.81 -7.39
N PRO A 781 35.38 -32.62 -6.84
CA PRO A 781 36.68 -32.14 -6.49
C PRO A 781 37.41 -31.74 -7.77
N HIS A 782 37.93 -30.51 -7.83
CA HIS A 782 38.88 -30.12 -8.85
C HIS A 782 40.16 -30.95 -8.64
N SER A 783 40.39 -31.91 -9.52
CA SER A 783 41.74 -32.32 -9.82
C SER A 783 42.45 -31.18 -10.54
N VAL A 784 43.56 -30.77 -10.01
CA VAL A 784 44.51 -29.75 -10.45
C VAL A 784 44.82 -29.81 -11.94
#